data_b062753986f5dcffdc5a975c69fe6ff5
#
_entry.id   b062753986f5dcffdc5a975c69fe6ff5
#
_cell.length_a   1.000
_cell.length_b   1.000
_cell.length_c   1.000
_cell.angle_alpha   90.00
_cell.angle_beta   90.00
_cell.angle_gamma   90.00
#
_symmetry.space_group_name_H-M   'P 1'
#
loop_
_entity.id
_entity.type
_entity.pdbx_description
1 polymer ?
#
loop_
_entity_poly.entity_id
_entity_poly.type
_entity_poly.pdbx_seq_one_letter_code
_entity_poly.pdbx_strand_id
1 'polypeptide(L)'
;MLHSFLILILSSLFQYFTSPDNASRPYVRWWWNGDKVEKNELIRELNLLHKAGIGGVEINPIAYPGTTDELNVRALDYLSDEWIDMLKAVFDEADRLEMTCDLIIGSGWPFGAEYLPREDRASVMLTYAEKLKGGTHYESSKYNLLCQSDPGVTIVNPRRSAEIVSILLAPDPISDISEVRDLTQVFDNEEFVSIDVPEQGDWCLYVMSRFDSFASVIHGAPGASGSILNHMDSGAVLRYLNHMADAIEGRIGPLSGYLRSFFVDSMELEGCNWTTDFAEEFERRRGYDIMPWLPLIMFKVGRLGEVTDYRFGADKTAQFQEELNRVRFDFELTKAELLHERYTETFLAWCREKGVKSRAQAYGRGFFPLESSLGYDIPEGESWTTNWLRHRLGEEMGDEDYRRGRGYTMINKYVSSAANLAGRRIVSSEEMTNTYKVFHTSQELLKIGSDMGAFSGTSHSVWSGFNYSPPQAPFPGWVRYGSFTNEKNPCWFNFRALNDYRARISAVLQRVDMYTDIAILPANYDMWAEMGVQTDPFPWKLNVPYTSLLWEAIHKCGGGADYISDRVLAQSFVRDGCLCYGNRRYKVIILPEVQSMSKEAMERLLEFVSKGGRVFCIGCKPCKSLGYKDFEARDREMLDLLARLEKYTDRFVLLEKPDDGRYLEWYQDVMAEYRLPHRIDVSNPDRFLLINNYTADNGDAVVLLVNASLNDSKNTRLAFGREMYAGKTCFLYDPESGKRYKLACKAGTVDITLGPAESYLLVFEKDDPGEPWQPLPLSGPRCISPKQWTLTAEHTQKGMMMLDTLDALCDLQKMDRYRDFMGHVTYKTTIELGDKAPSYINLGKVCEICSLKVNGVDCGTKWFGNRIYDISGLLHPGVNELEIRVSTLTGNYVRTLKDNIYAQRFILKKGHDFAPMGLLGPVTLYE
;
A
#
# COMPACT_ATOMS: atom_id res chain seq x y z
N MET A 1 -29.98 36.46 -25.26
CA MET A 1 -29.80 35.87 -23.92
C MET A 1 -30.68 34.64 -23.87
N LEU A 2 -30.16 33.52 -24.29
CA LEU A 2 -30.81 32.23 -24.16
C LEU A 2 -30.19 31.55 -22.93
N HIS A 3 -31.01 31.34 -21.90
CA HIS A 3 -30.64 30.55 -20.75
C HIS A 3 -30.59 29.07 -21.15
N SER A 4 -29.39 28.54 -21.34
CA SER A 4 -29.19 27.10 -21.42
C SER A 4 -29.31 26.54 -19.99
N PHE A 5 -30.46 26.02 -19.65
CA PHE A 5 -30.64 25.12 -18.52
C PHE A 5 -29.92 23.83 -18.89
N LEU A 6 -28.70 23.62 -18.38
CA LEU A 6 -28.08 22.31 -18.32
C LEU A 6 -28.89 21.48 -17.30
N ILE A 7 -29.80 20.64 -17.81
CA ILE A 7 -30.35 19.53 -17.00
C ILE A 7 -29.16 18.58 -16.77
N LEU A 8 -28.53 18.67 -15.62
CA LEU A 8 -27.67 17.59 -15.13
C LEU A 8 -28.58 16.35 -14.96
N ILE A 9 -28.60 15.51 -15.96
CA ILE A 9 -29.10 14.14 -15.80
C ILE A 9 -28.14 13.51 -14.79
N LEU A 10 -28.57 13.37 -13.53
CA LEU A 10 -27.83 12.61 -12.52
C LEU A 10 -27.77 11.16 -13.03
N SER A 11 -26.63 10.79 -13.60
CA SER A 11 -26.36 9.42 -14.03
C SER A 11 -26.46 8.49 -12.82
N SER A 12 -27.17 7.37 -12.96
CA SER A 12 -27.29 6.37 -11.89
C SER A 12 -25.94 5.70 -11.62
N LEU A 13 -25.75 5.16 -10.42
CA LEU A 13 -24.53 4.37 -10.09
C LEU A 13 -24.38 3.20 -11.08
N PHE A 14 -25.48 2.62 -11.54
CA PHE A 14 -25.47 1.55 -12.53
C PHE A 14 -24.92 1.99 -13.89
N GLN A 15 -25.18 3.21 -14.32
CA GLN A 15 -24.64 3.73 -15.58
C GLN A 15 -23.11 3.85 -15.50
N TYR A 16 -22.58 4.38 -14.39
CA TYR A 16 -21.11 4.44 -14.17
C TYR A 16 -20.49 3.06 -14.04
N PHE A 17 -21.21 2.12 -13.40
CA PHE A 17 -20.77 0.74 -13.27
C PHE A 17 -20.66 0.03 -14.63
N THR A 18 -21.63 0.19 -15.51
CA THR A 18 -21.63 -0.49 -16.83
C THR A 18 -20.68 0.16 -17.83
N SER A 19 -20.46 1.46 -17.69
CA SER A 19 -19.61 2.26 -18.59
C SER A 19 -18.64 3.13 -17.79
N PRO A 20 -17.63 2.52 -17.15
CA PRO A 20 -16.62 3.26 -16.41
C PRO A 20 -15.88 4.25 -17.30
N ASP A 21 -15.76 5.50 -16.84
CA ASP A 21 -14.90 6.50 -17.48
C ASP A 21 -13.40 6.18 -17.28
N ASN A 22 -12.53 6.84 -18.03
CA ASN A 22 -11.10 6.61 -17.93
C ASN A 22 -10.52 6.97 -16.55
N ALA A 23 -11.14 7.90 -15.82
CA ALA A 23 -10.72 8.25 -14.46
C ALA A 23 -11.00 7.12 -13.45
N SER A 24 -11.96 6.25 -13.72
CA SER A 24 -12.29 5.09 -12.90
C SER A 24 -11.52 3.82 -13.28
N ARG A 25 -10.91 3.80 -14.47
CA ARG A 25 -10.10 2.66 -14.93
C ARG A 25 -8.80 2.59 -14.14
N PRO A 26 -8.22 1.38 -13.95
CA PRO A 26 -6.88 1.26 -13.42
C PRO A 26 -5.87 2.04 -14.27
N TYR A 27 -4.88 2.62 -13.60
CA TYR A 27 -3.68 3.15 -14.23
C TYR A 27 -2.56 2.15 -14.09
N VAL A 28 -1.42 2.44 -14.71
CA VAL A 28 -0.21 1.64 -14.57
C VAL A 28 0.99 2.54 -14.33
N ARG A 29 1.84 2.17 -13.39
CA ARG A 29 3.18 2.75 -13.25
C ARG A 29 4.01 2.26 -14.43
N TRP A 30 4.38 3.21 -15.30
CA TRP A 30 5.10 2.92 -16.55
C TRP A 30 6.56 3.28 -16.41
N TRP A 31 7.39 2.28 -16.13
CA TRP A 31 8.81 2.48 -15.90
C TRP A 31 9.57 2.65 -17.23
N TRP A 32 10.15 3.82 -17.40
CA TRP A 32 11.07 4.15 -18.47
C TRP A 32 12.48 3.68 -18.08
N ASN A 33 12.79 2.42 -18.32
CA ASN A 33 14.00 1.75 -17.86
C ASN A 33 15.29 2.41 -18.40
N GLY A 34 16.02 3.14 -17.54
CA GLY A 34 17.28 3.83 -17.84
C GLY A 34 17.10 5.01 -18.80
N ASP A 35 15.88 5.52 -18.98
CA ASP A 35 15.53 6.52 -20.01
C ASP A 35 16.01 6.12 -21.43
N LYS A 36 16.10 4.80 -21.67
CA LYS A 36 16.44 4.20 -22.98
C LYS A 36 15.17 4.01 -23.80
N VAL A 37 14.47 5.11 -24.05
CA VAL A 37 13.15 5.11 -24.69
C VAL A 37 13.18 5.65 -26.10
N GLU A 38 12.30 5.11 -26.96
CA GLU A 38 12.13 5.52 -28.35
C GLU A 38 10.66 5.87 -28.62
N LYS A 39 10.42 6.98 -29.34
CA LYS A 39 9.08 7.51 -29.63
C LYS A 39 8.09 6.47 -30.15
N ASN A 40 8.47 5.70 -31.16
CA ASN A 40 7.56 4.73 -31.78
C ASN A 40 7.17 3.61 -30.84
N GLU A 41 8.09 3.18 -29.98
CA GLU A 41 7.81 2.15 -29.01
C GLU A 41 6.95 2.68 -27.86
N LEU A 42 7.20 3.89 -27.37
CA LEU A 42 6.32 4.53 -26.38
C LEU A 42 4.87 4.62 -26.87
N ILE A 43 4.67 5.05 -28.12
CA ILE A 43 3.34 5.10 -28.77
C ILE A 43 2.74 3.69 -28.88
N ARG A 44 3.53 2.67 -29.28
CA ARG A 44 3.06 1.29 -29.38
C ARG A 44 2.61 0.75 -28.01
N GLU A 45 3.42 0.93 -26.96
CA GLU A 45 3.10 0.46 -25.62
C GLU A 45 1.86 1.17 -25.05
N LEU A 46 1.71 2.48 -25.28
CA LEU A 46 0.53 3.23 -24.83
C LEU A 46 -0.76 2.71 -25.51
N ASN A 47 -0.71 2.42 -26.82
CA ASN A 47 -1.84 1.79 -27.53
C ASN A 47 -2.13 0.37 -27.02
N LEU A 48 -1.10 -0.39 -26.65
CA LEU A 48 -1.25 -1.72 -26.04
C LEU A 48 -1.97 -1.64 -24.68
N LEU A 49 -1.57 -0.70 -23.83
CA LEU A 49 -2.18 -0.45 -22.52
C LEU A 49 -3.63 0.01 -22.65
N HIS A 50 -3.91 0.94 -23.57
CA HIS A 50 -5.29 1.38 -23.85
C HIS A 50 -6.19 0.20 -24.27
N LYS A 51 -5.72 -0.66 -25.18
CA LYS A 51 -6.46 -1.88 -25.58
C LYS A 51 -6.69 -2.84 -24.43
N ALA A 52 -5.77 -2.90 -23.50
CA ALA A 52 -5.90 -3.69 -22.26
C ALA A 52 -6.82 -3.06 -21.21
N GLY A 53 -7.46 -1.91 -21.48
CA GLY A 53 -8.42 -1.27 -20.58
C GLY A 53 -7.79 -0.38 -19.49
N ILE A 54 -6.54 -0.02 -19.65
CA ILE A 54 -5.85 0.97 -18.80
C ILE A 54 -6.37 2.37 -19.16
N GLY A 55 -6.73 3.16 -18.16
CA GLY A 55 -7.28 4.52 -18.32
C GLY A 55 -6.23 5.63 -18.27
N GLY A 56 -5.03 5.33 -17.81
CA GLY A 56 -3.94 6.29 -17.72
C GLY A 56 -2.60 5.67 -17.36
N VAL A 57 -1.55 6.45 -17.47
CA VAL A 57 -0.18 6.04 -17.13
C VAL A 57 0.45 7.01 -16.13
N GLU A 58 1.22 6.47 -15.19
CA GLU A 58 2.19 7.21 -14.40
C GLU A 58 3.54 7.07 -15.07
N ILE A 59 4.03 8.16 -15.69
CA ILE A 59 5.33 8.19 -16.35
C ILE A 59 6.40 8.23 -15.27
N ASN A 60 7.25 7.20 -15.24
CA ASN A 60 8.21 6.97 -14.16
C ASN A 60 9.59 6.62 -14.74
N PRO A 61 10.45 7.63 -14.99
CA PRO A 61 11.86 7.40 -15.29
C PRO A 61 12.54 6.66 -14.16
N ILE A 62 13.33 5.63 -14.48
CA ILE A 62 14.00 4.80 -13.47
C ILE A 62 15.33 4.25 -14.00
N ALA A 63 16.24 3.93 -13.11
CA ALA A 63 17.52 3.32 -13.47
C ALA A 63 17.33 2.04 -14.29
N TYR A 64 18.24 1.80 -15.23
CA TYR A 64 18.26 0.58 -16.01
C TYR A 64 18.37 -0.68 -15.13
N PRO A 65 17.61 -1.75 -15.38
CA PRO A 65 17.56 -2.90 -14.48
C PRO A 65 18.79 -3.80 -14.48
N GLY A 66 19.61 -3.75 -15.54
CA GLY A 66 20.84 -4.55 -15.72
C GLY A 66 22.12 -3.75 -15.53
N THR A 67 23.26 -4.41 -15.61
CA THR A 67 24.60 -3.79 -15.62
C THR A 67 25.09 -3.55 -17.04
N THR A 68 24.61 -4.33 -18.00
CA THR A 68 24.93 -4.25 -19.42
C THR A 68 23.63 -4.25 -20.24
N ASP A 69 23.60 -3.43 -21.30
CA ASP A 69 22.54 -3.41 -22.25
C ASP A 69 23.04 -4.09 -23.54
N GLU A 70 22.52 -5.28 -23.84
CA GLU A 70 22.90 -6.06 -25.02
C GLU A 70 22.57 -5.37 -26.35
N LEU A 71 21.59 -4.43 -26.34
CA LEU A 71 21.17 -3.69 -27.52
C LEU A 71 21.93 -2.38 -27.69
N ASN A 72 22.72 -1.95 -26.70
CA ASN A 72 23.39 -0.65 -26.68
C ASN A 72 22.46 0.55 -26.97
N VAL A 73 21.24 0.52 -26.50
CA VAL A 73 20.31 1.64 -26.66
C VAL A 73 20.84 2.84 -25.87
N ARG A 74 20.90 4.00 -26.53
CA ARG A 74 21.35 5.24 -25.87
C ARG A 74 20.36 5.66 -24.80
N ALA A 75 20.83 5.92 -23.59
CA ALA A 75 20.04 6.57 -22.55
C ALA A 75 19.86 8.07 -22.90
N LEU A 76 18.69 8.60 -22.65
CA LEU A 76 18.46 10.04 -22.68
C LEU A 76 18.79 10.62 -21.30
N ASP A 77 19.34 11.83 -21.26
CA ASP A 77 19.52 12.52 -19.99
C ASP A 77 18.17 13.10 -19.52
N TYR A 78 17.84 12.90 -18.27
CA TYR A 78 16.62 13.44 -17.66
C TYR A 78 16.53 14.96 -17.87
N LEU A 79 15.38 15.46 -18.28
CA LEU A 79 15.08 16.86 -18.63
C LEU A 79 15.85 17.41 -19.84
N SER A 80 16.58 16.59 -20.61
CA SER A 80 17.11 17.03 -21.89
C SER A 80 16.00 17.31 -22.91
N ASP A 81 16.30 18.10 -23.92
CA ASP A 81 15.35 18.39 -25.02
C ASP A 81 14.80 17.11 -25.66
N GLU A 82 15.65 16.12 -25.88
CA GLU A 82 15.25 14.85 -26.48
C GLU A 82 14.32 14.06 -25.54
N TRP A 83 14.61 14.06 -24.24
CA TRP A 83 13.75 13.42 -23.24
C TRP A 83 12.37 14.10 -23.18
N ILE A 84 12.33 15.45 -23.21
CA ILE A 84 11.08 16.21 -23.21
C ILE A 84 10.28 15.97 -24.50
N ASP A 85 10.95 15.76 -25.65
CA ASP A 85 10.28 15.39 -26.91
C ASP A 85 9.60 14.00 -26.80
N MET A 86 10.20 13.04 -26.08
CA MET A 86 9.54 11.75 -25.81
C MET A 86 8.32 11.93 -24.91
N LEU A 87 8.44 12.76 -23.88
CA LEU A 87 7.32 13.11 -23.00
C LEU A 87 6.16 13.76 -23.79
N LYS A 88 6.47 14.73 -24.66
CA LYS A 88 5.47 15.36 -25.53
C LYS A 88 4.78 14.36 -26.47
N ALA A 89 5.53 13.43 -27.03
CA ALA A 89 4.95 12.41 -27.91
C ALA A 89 3.97 11.48 -27.17
N VAL A 90 4.27 11.17 -25.89
CA VAL A 90 3.35 10.41 -25.02
C VAL A 90 2.10 11.23 -24.71
N PHE A 91 2.23 12.50 -24.37
CA PHE A 91 1.09 13.37 -24.08
C PHE A 91 0.14 13.50 -25.28
N ASP A 92 0.70 13.71 -26.48
CA ASP A 92 -0.11 13.82 -27.70
C ASP A 92 -0.86 12.52 -28.02
N GLU A 93 -0.21 11.39 -27.83
CA GLU A 93 -0.84 10.09 -28.04
C GLU A 93 -1.86 9.74 -26.96
N ALA A 94 -1.58 10.09 -25.69
CA ALA A 94 -2.52 9.91 -24.60
C ALA A 94 -3.80 10.72 -24.81
N ASP A 95 -3.68 11.99 -25.25
CA ASP A 95 -4.82 12.84 -25.60
C ASP A 95 -5.66 12.21 -26.73
N ARG A 96 -5.00 11.72 -27.78
CA ARG A 96 -5.67 11.01 -28.89
C ARG A 96 -6.44 9.76 -28.43
N LEU A 97 -5.93 9.06 -27.40
CA LEU A 97 -6.52 7.86 -26.82
C LEU A 97 -7.49 8.16 -25.66
N GLU A 98 -7.69 9.44 -25.33
CA GLU A 98 -8.42 9.90 -24.15
C GLU A 98 -7.86 9.32 -22.82
N MET A 99 -6.59 8.95 -22.80
CA MET A 99 -5.89 8.45 -21.60
C MET A 99 -5.35 9.60 -20.75
N THR A 100 -5.24 9.37 -19.47
CA THR A 100 -4.70 10.34 -18.51
C THR A 100 -3.21 10.10 -18.28
N CYS A 101 -2.44 11.18 -18.10
CA CYS A 101 -1.05 11.12 -17.69
C CYS A 101 -0.84 11.70 -16.29
N ASP A 102 -0.11 10.99 -15.45
CA ASP A 102 0.54 11.50 -14.24
C ASP A 102 2.05 11.46 -14.46
N LEU A 103 2.79 12.35 -13.81
CA LEU A 103 4.25 12.39 -13.88
C LEU A 103 4.86 12.35 -12.49
N ILE A 104 5.83 11.45 -12.27
CA ILE A 104 6.60 11.44 -11.04
C ILE A 104 7.46 12.69 -10.92
N ILE A 105 7.59 13.22 -9.72
CA ILE A 105 8.57 14.26 -9.42
C ILE A 105 9.96 13.63 -9.36
N GLY A 106 10.85 14.08 -10.23
CA GLY A 106 12.20 13.52 -10.35
C GLY A 106 12.22 12.15 -11.04
N SER A 107 13.07 11.28 -10.56
CA SER A 107 13.23 9.90 -11.03
C SER A 107 13.68 9.02 -9.88
N GLY A 108 13.12 7.84 -9.74
CA GLY A 108 13.31 7.03 -8.53
C GLY A 108 12.67 7.69 -7.30
N TRP A 109 13.10 7.30 -6.10
CA TRP A 109 12.54 7.83 -4.85
C TRP A 109 13.54 7.76 -3.67
N PRO A 110 13.37 8.63 -2.63
CA PRO A 110 12.73 9.92 -2.74
C PRO A 110 13.54 10.80 -3.71
N PHE A 111 12.95 11.87 -4.21
CA PHE A 111 13.58 12.63 -5.27
C PHE A 111 14.81 13.43 -4.80
N GLY A 112 15.70 13.63 -5.73
CA GLY A 112 16.97 14.34 -5.61
C GLY A 112 17.65 14.39 -6.97
N ALA A 113 18.89 14.80 -7.05
CA ALA A 113 19.61 14.82 -8.32
C ALA A 113 21.14 15.00 -8.15
N GLU A 114 21.86 14.73 -9.22
CA GLU A 114 23.30 14.96 -9.34
C GLU A 114 23.67 16.44 -9.31
N TYR A 115 22.80 17.29 -9.86
CA TYR A 115 23.02 18.74 -9.97
C TYR A 115 22.73 19.52 -8.69
N LEU A 116 22.23 18.87 -7.62
CA LEU A 116 21.94 19.57 -6.38
C LEU A 116 23.20 20.19 -5.78
N PRO A 117 23.22 21.52 -5.51
CA PRO A 117 24.28 22.14 -4.73
C PRO A 117 24.30 21.57 -3.31
N ARG A 118 25.41 21.72 -2.62
CA ARG A 118 25.63 21.06 -1.31
C ARG A 118 24.57 21.47 -0.27
N GLU A 119 24.19 22.72 -0.26
CA GLU A 119 23.21 23.33 0.65
C GLU A 119 21.80 22.78 0.47
N ASP A 120 21.47 22.26 -0.73
CA ASP A 120 20.15 21.69 -1.03
C ASP A 120 20.08 20.18 -0.76
N ARG A 121 21.19 19.56 -0.33
CA ARG A 121 21.21 18.11 -0.07
C ARG A 121 20.75 17.78 1.34
N ALA A 122 20.06 16.64 1.47
CA ALA A 122 19.70 16.10 2.78
C ALA A 122 20.93 15.81 3.64
N SER A 123 20.84 16.07 4.92
CA SER A 123 21.86 15.73 5.90
C SER A 123 21.31 14.82 7.02
N VAL A 124 22.23 14.15 7.68
CA VAL A 124 21.93 13.24 8.79
C VAL A 124 22.89 13.47 9.95
N MET A 125 22.33 13.44 11.16
CA MET A 125 23.08 13.31 12.41
C MET A 125 23.18 11.85 12.80
N LEU A 126 24.38 11.35 13.00
CA LEU A 126 24.69 10.00 13.41
C LEU A 126 25.53 10.01 14.68
N THR A 127 25.31 9.02 15.55
CA THR A 127 26.06 8.86 16.79
C THR A 127 26.90 7.60 16.75
N TYR A 128 28.19 7.75 17.05
CA TYR A 128 29.06 6.66 17.48
C TYR A 128 29.07 6.60 19.00
N ALA A 129 29.04 5.43 19.58
CA ALA A 129 29.18 5.24 21.04
C ALA A 129 30.11 4.08 21.35
N GLU A 130 31.02 4.28 22.32
CA GLU A 130 31.99 3.28 22.77
C GLU A 130 32.02 3.22 24.29
N LYS A 131 31.89 2.00 24.85
CA LYS A 131 31.99 1.76 26.30
C LYS A 131 33.44 1.70 26.71
N LEU A 132 33.84 2.54 27.67
CA LEU A 132 35.22 2.69 28.18
C LEU A 132 35.28 2.25 29.64
N LYS A 133 36.33 1.54 30.00
CA LYS A 133 36.59 1.16 31.39
C LYS A 133 37.22 2.27 32.17
N GLY A 134 36.79 2.48 33.42
CA GLY A 134 37.39 3.44 34.33
C GLY A 134 38.89 3.21 34.52
N GLY A 135 39.66 4.30 34.62
CA GLY A 135 41.09 4.30 34.79
C GLY A 135 41.91 3.88 33.54
N THR A 136 41.27 3.76 32.39
CA THR A 136 41.95 3.48 31.13
C THR A 136 42.25 4.77 30.36
N HIS A 137 43.23 4.74 29.44
CA HIS A 137 43.47 5.79 28.46
C HIS A 137 42.87 5.42 27.12
N TYR A 138 42.11 6.33 26.52
CA TYR A 138 41.50 6.18 25.21
C TYR A 138 42.04 7.19 24.24
N GLU A 139 42.44 6.76 23.04
CA GLU A 139 42.88 7.64 21.97
C GLU A 139 42.38 7.16 20.62
N SER A 140 41.78 8.06 19.82
CA SER A 140 41.37 7.79 18.45
C SER A 140 41.46 9.05 17.59
N SER A 141 41.77 8.91 16.30
CA SER A 141 41.70 10.05 15.38
C SER A 141 40.26 10.43 15.07
N LYS A 142 39.99 11.72 14.89
CA LYS A 142 38.66 12.20 14.44
C LYS A 142 38.21 11.54 13.15
N TYR A 143 39.12 11.25 12.24
CA TYR A 143 38.82 10.51 11.02
C TYR A 143 38.33 9.09 11.30
N ASN A 144 38.94 8.38 12.23
CA ASN A 144 38.47 7.04 12.61
C ASN A 144 37.08 7.10 13.25
N LEU A 145 36.81 8.09 14.11
CA LEU A 145 35.51 8.29 14.75
C LEU A 145 34.44 8.60 13.72
N LEU A 146 34.70 9.40 12.70
CA LEU A 146 33.77 9.62 11.57
C LEU A 146 33.50 8.33 10.79
N CYS A 147 34.56 7.53 10.52
CA CYS A 147 34.41 6.25 9.85
C CYS A 147 33.57 5.25 10.69
N GLN A 148 33.70 5.27 12.01
CA GLN A 148 32.90 4.42 12.92
C GLN A 148 31.45 4.87 13.02
N SER A 149 31.18 6.17 12.82
CA SER A 149 29.81 6.71 12.78
C SER A 149 29.06 6.35 11.49
N ASP A 150 29.79 6.17 10.38
CA ASP A 150 29.23 5.87 9.07
C ASP A 150 28.85 4.39 8.94
N PRO A 151 27.57 4.04 8.70
CA PRO A 151 27.17 2.65 8.46
C PRO A 151 27.59 2.10 7.08
N GLY A 152 28.49 2.77 6.36
CA GLY A 152 29.05 2.35 5.06
C GLY A 152 28.16 2.74 3.88
N VAL A 153 27.43 3.83 3.98
CA VAL A 153 26.51 4.32 2.94
C VAL A 153 26.87 5.69 2.37
N THR A 154 27.82 6.41 2.99
CA THR A 154 28.22 7.72 2.47
C THR A 154 28.72 7.58 1.04
N ILE A 155 28.08 8.31 0.13
CA ILE A 155 28.40 8.35 -1.30
C ILE A 155 29.73 9.10 -1.52
N VAL A 156 30.12 9.92 -0.56
CA VAL A 156 31.24 10.84 -0.64
C VAL A 156 32.27 10.53 0.47
N ASN A 157 33.55 10.67 0.17
CA ASN A 157 34.65 10.52 1.16
C ASN A 157 34.29 11.29 2.45
N PRO A 158 34.26 10.65 3.63
CA PRO A 158 33.90 11.26 4.91
C PRO A 158 34.62 12.56 5.22
N ARG A 159 35.89 12.70 4.80
CA ARG A 159 36.70 13.92 4.97
C ARG A 159 36.14 15.17 4.29
N ARG A 160 35.26 15.00 3.29
CA ARG A 160 34.69 16.12 2.51
C ARG A 160 33.25 16.45 2.84
N SER A 161 32.54 15.52 3.48
CA SER A 161 31.10 15.61 3.67
C SER A 161 30.63 15.36 5.11
N ALA A 162 31.54 15.18 6.05
CA ALA A 162 31.25 14.91 7.44
C ALA A 162 32.03 15.82 8.39
N GLU A 163 31.40 16.18 9.49
CA GLU A 163 31.99 16.90 10.61
C GLU A 163 31.56 16.30 11.94
N ILE A 164 32.45 16.33 12.94
CA ILE A 164 32.09 16.00 14.32
C ILE A 164 31.41 17.24 14.92
N VAL A 165 30.21 17.07 15.43
CA VAL A 165 29.39 18.14 15.99
C VAL A 165 29.52 18.20 17.51
N SER A 166 29.59 17.03 18.18
CA SER A 166 29.82 16.98 19.63
C SER A 166 30.56 15.70 20.05
N ILE A 167 31.30 15.82 21.16
CA ILE A 167 32.01 14.72 21.82
C ILE A 167 31.62 14.77 23.28
N LEU A 168 30.87 13.74 23.74
CA LEU A 168 30.36 13.67 25.09
C LEU A 168 30.91 12.43 25.81
N LEU A 169 31.17 12.55 27.12
CA LEU A 169 31.57 11.44 27.98
C LEU A 169 30.51 11.30 29.10
N ALA A 170 29.81 10.17 29.14
CA ALA A 170 28.76 9.88 30.11
C ALA A 170 29.15 8.68 31.00
N PRO A 171 28.77 8.65 32.30
CA PRO A 171 28.90 7.43 33.11
C PRO A 171 28.02 6.29 32.56
N ASP A 172 28.42 5.06 32.84
CA ASP A 172 27.66 3.84 32.48
C ASP A 172 27.40 2.98 33.74
N PRO A 173 26.19 2.95 34.31
CA PRO A 173 24.95 3.58 33.83
C PRO A 173 24.86 5.09 34.08
N ILE A 174 24.09 5.80 33.24
CA ILE A 174 23.77 7.23 33.40
C ILE A 174 22.37 7.39 34.04
N SER A 175 22.22 8.39 34.92
CA SER A 175 20.98 8.68 35.65
C SER A 175 20.40 10.09 35.44
N ASP A 176 21.22 11.04 34.98
CA ASP A 176 20.85 12.43 34.77
C ASP A 176 21.71 13.09 33.70
N ILE A 177 21.17 14.03 32.93
CA ILE A 177 21.89 14.75 31.89
C ILE A 177 23.08 15.55 32.44
N SER A 178 22.99 16.04 33.69
CA SER A 178 24.07 16.78 34.34
C SER A 178 25.34 15.95 34.62
N GLU A 179 25.25 14.64 34.52
CA GLU A 179 26.40 13.73 34.64
C GLU A 179 27.27 13.70 33.36
N VAL A 180 26.72 14.19 32.24
CA VAL A 180 27.40 14.20 30.94
C VAL A 180 28.47 15.29 30.92
N ARG A 181 29.67 14.93 30.51
CA ARG A 181 30.82 15.87 30.29
C ARG A 181 30.90 16.19 28.80
N ASP A 182 30.71 17.46 28.45
CA ASP A 182 30.92 17.93 27.10
C ASP A 182 32.42 18.21 26.87
N LEU A 183 33.02 17.43 25.98
CA LEU A 183 34.43 17.53 25.60
C LEU A 183 34.61 18.19 24.23
N THR A 184 33.56 18.67 23.60
CA THR A 184 33.58 19.16 22.21
C THR A 184 34.64 20.27 22.01
N GLN A 185 34.62 21.29 22.86
CA GLN A 185 35.56 22.40 22.78
C GLN A 185 37.01 21.99 23.11
N VAL A 186 37.18 20.95 23.96
CA VAL A 186 38.56 20.46 24.33
C VAL A 186 39.25 19.90 23.12
N PHE A 187 38.55 19.26 22.21
CA PHE A 187 39.11 18.62 21.02
C PHE A 187 38.85 19.38 19.73
N ASP A 188 38.31 20.61 19.76
CA ASP A 188 37.89 21.35 18.56
C ASP A 188 39.01 21.47 17.50
N ASN A 189 40.20 21.84 17.91
CA ASN A 189 41.34 22.01 17.03
C ASN A 189 42.30 20.81 17.00
N GLU A 190 41.95 19.70 17.68
CA GLU A 190 42.85 18.54 17.79
C GLU A 190 42.53 17.52 16.68
N GLU A 191 43.52 16.82 16.16
CA GLU A 191 43.34 15.72 15.21
C GLU A 191 42.92 14.41 15.92
N PHE A 192 43.30 14.29 17.20
CA PHE A 192 43.01 13.12 18.03
C PHE A 192 42.12 13.48 19.20
N VAL A 193 41.25 12.57 19.58
CA VAL A 193 40.47 12.56 20.82
C VAL A 193 41.24 11.67 21.80
N SER A 194 41.84 12.27 22.84
CA SER A 194 42.65 11.56 23.82
C SER A 194 42.09 11.80 25.23
N ILE A 195 41.62 10.77 25.90
CA ILE A 195 40.87 10.87 27.15
C ILE A 195 41.44 9.92 28.21
N ASP A 196 41.84 10.49 29.35
CA ASP A 196 42.05 9.69 30.55
C ASP A 196 40.69 9.45 31.21
N VAL A 197 40.19 8.21 31.11
CA VAL A 197 38.89 7.85 31.63
C VAL A 197 38.92 7.90 33.16
N PRO A 198 37.95 8.57 33.82
CA PRO A 198 37.91 8.64 35.28
C PRO A 198 37.95 7.24 35.94
N GLU A 199 38.71 7.13 37.06
CA GLU A 199 38.99 5.84 37.74
C GLU A 199 37.73 5.13 38.24
N GLN A 200 36.68 5.88 38.61
CA GLN A 200 35.50 5.31 39.20
C GLN A 200 34.45 4.99 38.15
N GLY A 201 34.01 3.71 38.10
CA GLY A 201 32.94 3.24 37.25
C GLY A 201 33.34 3.03 35.78
N ASP A 202 32.38 2.58 34.99
CA ASP A 202 32.53 2.49 33.54
C ASP A 202 31.93 3.75 32.89
N TRP A 203 32.37 4.09 31.67
CA TRP A 203 31.99 5.29 30.98
C TRP A 203 31.62 4.97 29.54
N CYS A 204 30.87 5.86 28.89
CA CYS A 204 30.56 5.75 27.47
C CYS A 204 30.94 7.08 26.75
N LEU A 205 31.74 6.93 25.72
CA LEU A 205 32.09 8.03 24.81
C LEU A 205 31.02 8.09 23.72
N TYR A 206 30.43 9.25 23.50
CA TYR A 206 29.54 9.54 22.39
C TYR A 206 30.17 10.57 21.45
N VAL A 207 30.10 10.28 20.16
CA VAL A 207 30.60 11.20 19.12
C VAL A 207 29.42 11.40 18.13
N MET A 208 28.90 12.62 18.12
CA MET A 208 27.85 13.02 17.16
C MET A 208 28.52 13.57 15.91
N SER A 209 28.14 13.07 14.77
CA SER A 209 28.68 13.51 13.47
C SER A 209 27.52 13.86 12.52
N ARG A 210 27.72 14.96 11.77
CA ARG A 210 26.84 15.37 10.67
C ARG A 210 27.42 14.91 9.35
N PHE A 211 26.60 14.30 8.52
CA PHE A 211 26.96 13.89 7.16
C PHE A 211 26.03 14.57 6.17
N ASP A 212 26.59 15.23 5.15
CA ASP A 212 25.85 15.70 3.98
C ASP A 212 25.89 14.61 2.89
N SER A 213 24.85 14.49 2.10
CA SER A 213 24.76 13.45 1.05
C SER A 213 24.85 12.02 1.61
N PHE A 214 24.20 11.77 2.74
CA PHE A 214 24.20 10.46 3.41
C PHE A 214 23.62 9.35 2.53
N ALA A 215 22.56 9.63 1.78
CA ALA A 215 21.93 8.67 0.90
C ALA A 215 21.67 9.24 -0.50
N SER A 216 21.53 8.35 -1.46
CA SER A 216 21.18 8.68 -2.85
C SER A 216 19.77 8.26 -3.17
N VAL A 217 19.24 8.91 -4.20
CA VAL A 217 17.97 8.52 -4.84
C VAL A 217 17.98 7.02 -5.16
N ILE A 218 16.97 6.31 -4.72
CA ILE A 218 16.79 4.88 -5.01
C ILE A 218 16.41 4.74 -6.47
N HIS A 219 17.27 4.13 -7.25
CA HIS A 219 17.06 3.84 -8.67
C HIS A 219 16.77 5.06 -9.57
N GLY A 220 17.44 6.20 -9.32
CA GLY A 220 17.37 7.35 -10.22
C GLY A 220 17.90 7.03 -11.63
N ALA A 221 17.23 7.56 -12.67
CA ALA A 221 17.67 7.50 -14.05
C ALA A 221 18.89 8.41 -14.30
N PRO A 222 19.60 8.30 -15.44
CA PRO A 222 20.70 9.20 -15.77
C PRO A 222 20.29 10.68 -15.74
N GLY A 223 21.09 11.53 -15.06
CA GLY A 223 20.81 12.95 -14.83
C GLY A 223 19.88 13.24 -13.65
N ALA A 224 19.22 12.24 -13.09
CA ALA A 224 18.33 12.37 -11.92
C ALA A 224 18.70 11.43 -10.76
N SER A 225 19.86 10.78 -10.81
CA SER A 225 20.45 10.06 -9.67
C SER A 225 21.17 11.03 -8.72
N GLY A 226 21.84 10.55 -7.69
CA GLY A 226 22.64 11.38 -6.80
C GLY A 226 22.03 11.62 -5.43
N SER A 227 22.36 12.73 -4.79
CA SER A 227 21.94 12.99 -3.41
C SER A 227 20.45 13.27 -3.30
N ILE A 228 19.83 12.80 -2.21
CA ILE A 228 18.44 13.14 -1.84
C ILE A 228 18.36 14.64 -1.52
N LEU A 229 17.29 15.29 -1.93
CA LEU A 229 16.97 16.69 -1.63
C LEU A 229 16.72 16.90 -0.13
N ASN A 230 17.09 18.06 0.41
CA ASN A 230 16.70 18.47 1.75
C ASN A 230 15.21 18.84 1.77
N HIS A 231 14.36 17.90 2.16
CA HIS A 231 12.92 18.11 2.26
C HIS A 231 12.50 18.98 3.46
N MET A 232 13.44 19.32 4.36
CA MET A 232 13.21 20.26 5.47
C MET A 232 13.67 21.68 5.14
N ASP A 233 13.83 22.02 3.85
CA ASP A 233 14.12 23.36 3.36
C ASP A 233 13.18 23.70 2.18
N SER A 234 12.21 24.60 2.43
CA SER A 234 11.21 24.98 1.41
C SER A 234 11.83 25.68 0.19
N GLY A 235 12.95 26.37 0.35
CA GLY A 235 13.67 27.01 -0.75
C GLY A 235 14.33 25.95 -1.65
N ALA A 236 14.95 24.92 -1.06
CA ALA A 236 15.51 23.79 -1.80
C ALA A 236 14.41 23.03 -2.56
N VAL A 237 13.28 22.76 -1.90
CA VAL A 237 12.13 22.12 -2.52
C VAL A 237 11.62 22.92 -3.72
N LEU A 238 11.40 24.23 -3.59
CA LEU A 238 10.93 25.10 -4.69
C LEU A 238 11.94 25.16 -5.84
N ARG A 239 13.25 25.29 -5.55
CA ARG A 239 14.28 25.30 -6.60
C ARG A 239 14.25 24.02 -7.43
N TYR A 240 14.13 22.88 -6.76
CA TYR A 240 14.06 21.57 -7.42
C TYR A 240 12.80 21.43 -8.30
N LEU A 241 11.63 21.73 -7.75
CA LEU A 241 10.35 21.63 -8.47
C LEU A 241 10.30 22.57 -9.68
N ASN A 242 10.75 23.82 -9.52
CA ASN A 242 10.79 24.79 -10.58
C ASN A 242 11.82 24.41 -11.67
N HIS A 243 12.98 23.88 -11.31
CA HIS A 243 13.96 23.41 -12.29
C HIS A 243 13.35 22.36 -13.25
N MET A 244 12.59 21.40 -12.70
CA MET A 244 11.89 20.40 -13.51
C MET A 244 10.79 21.03 -14.37
N ALA A 245 9.91 21.84 -13.76
CA ALA A 245 8.78 22.42 -14.48
C ALA A 245 9.24 23.41 -15.56
N ASP A 246 10.19 24.29 -15.26
CA ASP A 246 10.71 25.31 -16.20
C ASP A 246 11.37 24.66 -17.42
N ALA A 247 12.12 23.57 -17.22
CA ALA A 247 12.70 22.82 -18.34
C ALA A 247 11.63 22.25 -19.27
N ILE A 248 10.60 21.63 -18.70
CA ILE A 248 9.54 21.00 -19.49
C ILE A 248 8.62 22.08 -20.12
N GLU A 249 8.12 23.02 -19.32
CA GLU A 249 7.18 24.05 -19.79
C GLU A 249 7.83 25.03 -20.78
N GLY A 250 9.13 25.31 -20.65
CA GLY A 250 9.90 26.11 -21.59
C GLY A 250 9.92 25.52 -23.00
N ARG A 251 9.77 24.20 -23.15
CA ARG A 251 9.80 23.52 -24.44
C ARG A 251 8.40 23.17 -24.98
N ILE A 252 7.47 22.75 -24.13
CA ILE A 252 6.18 22.20 -24.58
C ILE A 252 4.95 22.98 -24.07
N GLY A 253 5.16 24.02 -23.27
CA GLY A 253 4.09 24.83 -22.67
C GLY A 253 3.57 24.25 -21.33
N PRO A 254 2.54 24.89 -20.74
CA PRO A 254 2.08 24.59 -19.39
C PRO A 254 1.68 23.12 -19.17
N LEU A 255 2.22 22.51 -18.13
CA LEU A 255 1.97 21.11 -17.77
C LEU A 255 0.51 20.83 -17.38
N SER A 256 -0.26 21.83 -16.93
CA SER A 256 -1.70 21.71 -16.68
C SER A 256 -2.53 21.31 -17.91
N GLY A 257 -2.00 21.50 -19.13
CA GLY A 257 -2.61 21.04 -20.38
C GLY A 257 -2.43 19.55 -20.66
N TYR A 258 -1.55 18.87 -19.93
CA TYR A 258 -1.17 17.49 -20.19
C TYR A 258 -1.36 16.55 -19.01
N LEU A 259 -1.14 17.04 -17.79
CA LEU A 259 -1.09 16.22 -16.59
C LEU A 259 -2.37 16.31 -15.75
N ARG A 260 -2.85 15.17 -15.26
CA ARG A 260 -3.81 15.10 -14.17
C ARG A 260 -3.16 15.45 -12.84
N SER A 261 -2.02 14.83 -12.54
CA SER A 261 -1.32 15.02 -11.27
C SER A 261 0.20 14.90 -11.41
N PHE A 262 0.89 15.64 -10.52
CA PHE A 262 2.25 15.30 -10.14
C PHE A 262 2.20 14.22 -9.06
N PHE A 263 3.07 13.23 -9.20
CA PHE A 263 3.17 12.11 -8.27
C PHE A 263 4.48 12.16 -7.48
N VAL A 264 4.40 11.91 -6.19
CA VAL A 264 5.56 11.67 -5.32
C VAL A 264 5.44 10.26 -4.74
N ASP A 265 6.46 9.45 -5.00
CA ASP A 265 6.59 8.09 -4.48
C ASP A 265 6.89 8.09 -2.96
N SER A 266 6.93 6.92 -2.34
CA SER A 266 7.14 6.78 -0.90
C SER A 266 8.35 7.56 -0.39
N MET A 267 8.14 8.29 0.73
CA MET A 267 9.14 9.21 1.31
C MET A 267 10.19 8.44 2.12
N GLU A 268 10.95 7.61 1.45
CA GLU A 268 12.02 6.81 2.03
C GLU A 268 13.29 7.62 2.21
N LEU A 269 13.28 8.58 3.15
CA LEU A 269 14.36 9.58 3.34
C LEU A 269 15.69 9.01 3.86
N GLU A 270 15.85 7.69 3.93
CA GLU A 270 17.08 6.98 4.28
C GLU A 270 17.77 7.52 5.56
N GLY A 271 16.96 7.90 6.57
CA GLY A 271 17.44 8.41 7.85
C GLY A 271 17.82 9.90 7.84
N CYS A 272 17.53 10.66 6.78
CA CYS A 272 17.70 12.10 6.76
C CYS A 272 16.91 12.75 7.91
N ASN A 273 17.60 13.30 8.90
CA ASN A 273 16.99 13.73 10.16
C ASN A 273 17.42 15.12 10.59
N TRP A 274 18.12 15.87 9.71
CA TRP A 274 18.69 17.17 10.04
C TRP A 274 18.60 18.17 8.90
N THR A 275 18.48 19.46 9.27
CA THR A 275 18.61 20.63 8.40
C THR A 275 19.39 21.72 9.13
N THR A 276 19.88 22.72 8.43
CA THR A 276 20.83 23.71 8.95
C THR A 276 20.33 24.44 10.20
N ASP A 277 19.06 24.81 10.23
CA ASP A 277 18.40 25.54 11.31
C ASP A 277 17.59 24.67 12.28
N PHE A 278 17.82 23.35 12.25
CA PHE A 278 17.02 22.41 13.05
C PHE A 278 17.09 22.67 14.56
N ALA A 279 18.28 22.95 15.08
CA ALA A 279 18.45 23.23 16.50
C ALA A 279 17.71 24.50 16.96
N GLU A 280 17.76 25.56 16.15
CA GLU A 280 17.04 26.82 16.41
C GLU A 280 15.52 26.60 16.38
N GLU A 281 15.05 25.86 15.36
CA GLU A 281 13.62 25.52 15.24
C GLU A 281 13.14 24.62 16.39
N PHE A 282 13.98 23.68 16.81
CA PHE A 282 13.66 22.84 17.97
C PHE A 282 13.54 23.68 19.24
N GLU A 283 14.54 24.51 19.54
CA GLU A 283 14.51 25.38 20.73
C GLU A 283 13.31 26.33 20.72
N ARG A 284 13.01 26.93 19.57
CA ARG A 284 11.85 27.80 19.40
C ARG A 284 10.53 27.10 19.68
N ARG A 285 10.40 25.81 19.25
CA ARG A 285 9.17 25.02 19.38
C ARG A 285 9.05 24.33 20.74
N ARG A 286 10.14 23.79 21.25
CA ARG A 286 10.17 22.95 22.47
C ARG A 286 10.64 23.72 23.71
N GLY A 287 11.37 24.81 23.53
CA GLY A 287 11.76 25.75 24.60
C GLY A 287 12.98 25.27 25.42
N TYR A 288 13.82 24.41 24.85
CA TYR A 288 15.10 23.97 25.38
C TYR A 288 16.05 23.55 24.26
N ASP A 289 17.35 23.53 24.55
CA ASP A 289 18.39 23.12 23.60
C ASP A 289 18.43 21.57 23.46
N ILE A 290 18.39 21.08 22.21
CA ILE A 290 18.46 19.65 21.89
C ILE A 290 19.88 19.09 21.92
N MET A 291 20.89 19.95 21.69
CA MET A 291 22.25 19.47 21.39
C MET A 291 22.88 18.61 22.48
N PRO A 292 22.74 18.90 23.79
CA PRO A 292 23.23 18.00 24.85
C PRO A 292 22.55 16.63 24.89
N TRP A 293 21.31 16.56 24.45
CA TRP A 293 20.48 15.33 24.49
C TRP A 293 20.65 14.46 23.25
N LEU A 294 20.97 15.08 22.11
CA LEU A 294 20.92 14.44 20.81
C LEU A 294 21.70 13.13 20.72
N PRO A 295 22.97 13.02 21.19
CA PRO A 295 23.71 11.76 21.19
C PRO A 295 23.08 10.64 22.04
N LEU A 296 22.33 11.01 23.10
CA LEU A 296 21.74 10.06 24.05
C LEU A 296 20.40 9.48 23.58
N ILE A 297 19.68 10.24 22.72
CA ILE A 297 18.38 9.81 22.17
C ILE A 297 18.52 9.02 20.88
N MET A 298 19.67 9.09 20.21
CA MET A 298 19.91 8.38 18.95
C MET A 298 20.14 6.89 19.18
N PHE A 299 19.78 6.11 18.18
CA PHE A 299 20.06 4.68 18.11
C PHE A 299 21.17 4.41 17.08
N LYS A 300 21.77 3.22 17.17
CA LYS A 300 22.63 2.74 16.11
C LYS A 300 21.80 2.40 14.89
N VAL A 301 22.14 2.97 13.76
CA VAL A 301 21.46 2.74 12.48
C VAL A 301 22.29 1.94 11.51
N GLY A 302 21.65 1.24 10.62
CA GLY A 302 22.27 0.52 9.52
C GLY A 302 22.24 1.30 8.21
N ARG A 303 22.43 0.59 7.13
CA ARG A 303 22.70 1.13 5.79
C ARG A 303 21.56 1.97 5.20
N LEU A 304 20.31 1.64 5.51
CA LEU A 304 19.13 2.37 5.05
C LEU A 304 18.57 3.30 6.14
N GLY A 305 19.39 3.60 7.18
CA GLY A 305 18.94 4.36 8.34
C GLY A 305 18.06 3.54 9.31
N GLU A 306 17.85 2.23 9.06
CA GLU A 306 17.11 1.36 9.97
C GLU A 306 17.84 1.19 11.30
N VAL A 307 17.09 1.18 12.41
CA VAL A 307 17.66 0.95 13.73
C VAL A 307 18.14 -0.50 13.85
N THR A 308 19.43 -0.65 14.12
CA THR A 308 20.08 -1.97 14.30
C THR A 308 20.31 -2.32 15.76
N ASP A 309 20.34 -1.33 16.66
CA ASP A 309 20.50 -1.53 18.09
C ASP A 309 19.75 -0.45 18.89
N TYR A 310 18.73 -0.86 19.64
CA TYR A 310 17.95 -0.02 20.55
C TYR A 310 18.58 0.15 21.93
N ARG A 311 19.62 -0.63 22.27
CA ARG A 311 20.37 -0.55 23.54
C ARG A 311 21.72 0.12 23.38
N PHE A 312 21.82 0.95 22.38
CA PHE A 312 23.04 1.61 21.98
C PHE A 312 23.52 2.63 23.04
N GLY A 313 24.84 2.64 23.31
CA GLY A 313 25.50 3.56 24.24
C GLY A 313 25.47 3.09 25.71
N ALA A 314 25.52 4.04 26.67
CA ALA A 314 25.48 3.76 28.10
C ALA A 314 24.13 3.17 28.52
N ASP A 315 24.13 2.31 29.52
CA ASP A 315 22.91 1.87 30.19
C ASP A 315 22.28 3.06 30.91
N LYS A 316 20.94 3.13 30.95
CA LYS A 316 20.18 4.25 31.53
C LYS A 316 19.35 3.75 32.69
N THR A 317 19.21 4.57 33.75
CA THR A 317 18.18 4.29 34.77
C THR A 317 16.78 4.40 34.14
N ALA A 318 15.81 3.71 34.71
CA ALA A 318 14.43 3.73 34.19
C ALA A 318 13.84 5.15 34.16
N GLN A 319 14.15 5.99 35.16
CA GLN A 319 13.70 7.38 35.18
C GLN A 319 14.32 8.19 34.06
N PHE A 320 15.62 8.10 33.89
CA PHE A 320 16.31 8.85 32.82
C PHE A 320 15.92 8.38 31.43
N GLN A 321 15.67 7.07 31.27
CA GLN A 321 15.14 6.54 30.00
C GLN A 321 13.77 7.15 29.67
N GLU A 322 12.88 7.35 30.63
CA GLU A 322 11.59 8.03 30.43
C GLU A 322 11.79 9.49 29.98
N GLU A 323 12.75 10.21 30.57
CA GLU A 323 13.09 11.57 30.15
C GLU A 323 13.63 11.60 28.73
N LEU A 324 14.54 10.69 28.39
CA LEU A 324 15.07 10.54 27.02
C LEU A 324 13.97 10.18 26.01
N ASN A 325 12.99 9.36 26.38
CA ASN A 325 11.87 9.04 25.53
C ASN A 325 11.05 10.30 25.21
N ARG A 326 10.83 11.18 26.19
CA ARG A 326 10.13 12.46 25.99
C ARG A 326 10.91 13.43 25.11
N VAL A 327 12.22 13.51 25.29
CA VAL A 327 13.10 14.32 24.42
C VAL A 327 13.10 13.75 23.00
N ARG A 328 13.15 12.43 22.84
CA ARG A 328 13.06 11.77 21.53
C ARG A 328 11.72 12.08 20.85
N PHE A 329 10.61 12.04 21.58
CA PHE A 329 9.32 12.46 21.05
C PHE A 329 9.36 13.91 20.52
N ASP A 330 9.93 14.84 21.28
CA ASP A 330 10.05 16.26 20.87
C ASP A 330 10.92 16.42 19.62
N PHE A 331 11.99 15.62 19.50
CA PHE A 331 12.85 15.59 18.31
C PHE A 331 12.07 15.09 17.07
N GLU A 332 11.38 13.96 17.20
CA GLU A 332 10.61 13.37 16.10
C GLU A 332 9.42 14.27 15.69
N LEU A 333 8.76 14.88 16.65
CA LEU A 333 7.67 15.82 16.37
C LEU A 333 8.17 17.07 15.64
N THR A 334 9.33 17.63 16.04
CA THR A 334 9.95 18.78 15.36
C THR A 334 10.27 18.44 13.91
N LYS A 335 10.87 17.28 13.66
CA LYS A 335 11.17 16.79 12.31
C LYS A 335 9.89 16.64 11.46
N ALA A 336 8.85 16.03 12.01
CA ALA A 336 7.58 15.84 11.31
C ALA A 336 6.91 17.18 10.98
N GLU A 337 6.93 18.16 11.91
CA GLU A 337 6.41 19.50 11.68
C GLU A 337 7.17 20.23 10.56
N LEU A 338 8.51 20.18 10.57
CA LEU A 338 9.34 20.79 9.53
C LEU A 338 9.10 20.15 8.15
N LEU A 339 8.99 18.83 8.08
CA LEU A 339 8.65 18.14 6.84
C LEU A 339 7.27 18.54 6.32
N HIS A 340 6.29 18.64 7.20
CA HIS A 340 4.95 19.10 6.81
C HIS A 340 4.96 20.53 6.29
N GLU A 341 5.50 21.47 7.05
CA GLU A 341 5.50 22.91 6.72
C GLU A 341 6.37 23.20 5.48
N ARG A 342 7.57 22.60 5.40
CA ARG A 342 8.58 22.98 4.41
C ARG A 342 8.57 22.14 3.15
N TYR A 343 8.01 20.93 3.23
CA TYR A 343 7.86 20.08 2.05
C TYR A 343 6.38 19.96 1.65
N THR A 344 5.54 19.37 2.51
CA THR A 344 4.16 19.04 2.12
C THR A 344 3.38 20.28 1.69
N GLU A 345 3.35 21.32 2.54
CA GLU A 345 2.62 22.57 2.20
C GLU A 345 3.21 23.29 0.99
N THR A 346 4.53 23.29 0.85
CA THR A 346 5.24 23.88 -0.31
C THR A 346 4.86 23.15 -1.60
N PHE A 347 4.89 21.81 -1.60
CA PHE A 347 4.52 21.01 -2.76
C PHE A 347 3.05 21.19 -3.14
N LEU A 348 2.14 21.17 -2.16
CA LEU A 348 0.71 21.40 -2.38
C LEU A 348 0.43 22.79 -2.96
N ALA A 349 1.12 23.82 -2.45
CA ALA A 349 0.99 25.19 -2.96
C ALA A 349 1.50 25.31 -4.40
N TRP A 350 2.65 24.70 -4.67
CA TRP A 350 3.25 24.68 -6.01
C TRP A 350 2.37 23.91 -7.02
N CYS A 351 1.79 22.77 -6.67
CA CYS A 351 0.85 22.06 -7.53
C CYS A 351 -0.38 22.92 -7.88
N ARG A 352 -0.93 23.64 -6.89
CA ARG A 352 -2.05 24.59 -7.13
C ARG A 352 -1.65 25.72 -8.07
N GLU A 353 -0.45 26.28 -7.91
CA GLU A 353 0.08 27.32 -8.81
C GLU A 353 0.23 26.81 -10.25
N LYS A 354 0.73 25.60 -10.41
CA LYS A 354 0.86 24.95 -11.72
C LYS A 354 -0.48 24.48 -12.32
N GLY A 355 -1.57 24.47 -11.56
CA GLY A 355 -2.89 24.01 -12.00
C GLY A 355 -2.95 22.50 -12.22
N VAL A 356 -2.08 21.74 -11.56
CA VAL A 356 -1.97 20.26 -11.63
C VAL A 356 -2.27 19.69 -10.25
N LYS A 357 -3.00 18.57 -10.15
CA LYS A 357 -3.32 17.94 -8.87
C LYS A 357 -2.07 17.36 -8.20
N SER A 358 -2.10 17.33 -6.87
CA SER A 358 -1.09 16.68 -6.06
C SER A 358 -1.49 15.22 -5.76
N ARG A 359 -0.58 14.28 -5.98
CA ARG A 359 -0.72 12.86 -5.64
C ARG A 359 0.55 12.38 -4.96
N ALA A 360 0.44 11.68 -3.82
CA ALA A 360 1.62 11.21 -3.11
C ALA A 360 1.36 9.97 -2.26
N GLN A 361 2.39 9.13 -2.17
CA GLN A 361 2.56 8.14 -1.13
C GLN A 361 3.23 8.83 0.07
N ALA A 362 2.43 9.55 0.85
CA ALA A 362 2.92 10.40 1.94
C ALA A 362 3.22 9.58 3.21
N TYR A 363 3.94 8.50 3.07
CA TYR A 363 4.46 7.65 4.14
C TYR A 363 5.92 7.32 3.85
N GLY A 364 6.61 6.87 4.87
CA GLY A 364 8.05 6.56 4.81
C GLY A 364 8.75 6.97 6.08
N ARG A 365 10.06 7.08 6.01
CA ARG A 365 10.90 7.40 7.16
C ARG A 365 10.75 8.86 7.56
N GLY A 366 10.21 9.11 8.73
CA GLY A 366 9.94 10.45 9.25
C GLY A 366 8.54 10.97 9.02
N PHE A 367 7.67 10.20 8.35
CA PHE A 367 6.28 10.55 8.10
C PHE A 367 5.31 9.63 8.85
N PHE A 368 4.21 10.19 9.27
CA PHE A 368 3.07 9.42 9.78
C PHE A 368 1.96 9.39 8.71
N PRO A 369 1.53 8.21 8.26
CA PRO A 369 0.71 8.09 7.04
C PRO A 369 -0.58 8.87 7.04
N LEU A 370 -1.25 9.00 8.20
CA LEU A 370 -2.51 9.71 8.30
C LEU A 370 -2.33 11.21 8.06
N GLU A 371 -1.51 11.86 8.91
CA GLU A 371 -1.35 13.32 8.88
C GLU A 371 -0.62 13.78 7.63
N SER A 372 0.37 13.01 7.18
CA SER A 372 1.09 13.33 5.95
C SER A 372 0.23 13.19 4.70
N SER A 373 -0.84 12.39 4.73
CA SER A 373 -1.78 12.24 3.61
C SER A 373 -2.88 13.31 3.58
N LEU A 374 -3.06 14.07 4.66
CA LEU A 374 -4.02 15.17 4.68
C LEU A 374 -3.56 16.32 3.76
N GLY A 375 -4.47 16.82 2.94
CA GLY A 375 -4.23 17.95 2.06
C GLY A 375 -3.96 17.59 0.61
N TYR A 376 -3.50 16.38 0.29
CA TYR A 376 -3.35 15.96 -1.10
C TYR A 376 -4.68 15.85 -1.82
N ASP A 377 -4.69 16.16 -3.12
CA ASP A 377 -5.87 15.99 -3.97
C ASP A 377 -6.19 14.50 -4.18
N ILE A 378 -5.15 13.69 -4.31
CA ILE A 378 -5.21 12.24 -4.48
C ILE A 378 -4.21 11.59 -3.51
N PRO A 379 -4.61 11.31 -2.26
CA PRO A 379 -3.76 10.56 -1.35
C PRO A 379 -3.61 9.13 -1.86
N GLU A 380 -2.38 8.59 -1.79
CA GLU A 380 -2.06 7.27 -2.28
C GLU A 380 -1.41 6.39 -1.23
N GLY A 381 -1.81 5.13 -1.21
CA GLY A 381 -1.18 4.05 -0.47
C GLY A 381 -0.47 3.07 -1.39
N GLU A 382 -0.19 1.88 -0.87
CA GLU A 382 0.52 0.82 -1.60
C GLU A 382 0.04 -0.56 -1.14
N SER A 383 0.20 -1.58 -1.97
CA SER A 383 0.05 -2.97 -1.56
C SER A 383 1.15 -3.86 -2.13
N TRP A 384 1.63 -4.77 -1.30
CA TRP A 384 2.71 -5.72 -1.61
C TRP A 384 2.30 -7.16 -1.38
N THR A 385 1.05 -7.49 -1.58
CA THR A 385 0.50 -8.80 -1.23
C THR A 385 1.28 -9.96 -1.84
N THR A 386 1.87 -9.77 -3.02
CA THR A 386 2.66 -10.82 -3.67
C THR A 386 4.07 -10.99 -3.11
N ASN A 387 4.65 -9.96 -2.49
CA ASN A 387 6.04 -9.99 -2.04
C ASN A 387 6.23 -10.86 -0.78
N TRP A 388 5.24 -10.82 0.10
CA TRP A 388 5.28 -11.50 1.39
C TRP A 388 4.53 -12.82 1.41
N LEU A 389 3.67 -13.06 0.41
CA LEU A 389 2.92 -14.29 0.30
C LEU A 389 3.85 -15.43 -0.14
N ARG A 390 3.99 -16.43 0.68
CA ARG A 390 4.56 -17.72 0.31
C ARG A 390 3.57 -18.59 -0.46
N HIS A 391 2.43 -18.01 -0.76
CA HIS A 391 1.34 -18.62 -1.48
C HIS A 391 1.81 -19.26 -2.79
N ARG A 392 1.39 -20.48 -3.01
CA ARG A 392 1.56 -21.21 -4.26
C ARG A 392 0.27 -21.18 -5.05
N LEU A 393 0.38 -21.16 -6.37
CA LEU A 393 -0.78 -21.21 -7.24
C LEU A 393 -1.69 -22.40 -6.87
N GLY A 394 -2.97 -22.09 -6.62
CA GLY A 394 -3.99 -23.07 -6.24
C GLY A 394 -3.96 -23.53 -4.78
N GLU A 395 -3.16 -22.91 -3.92
CA GLU A 395 -3.20 -23.10 -2.47
C GLU A 395 -3.90 -21.90 -1.79
N GLU A 396 -4.49 -22.14 -0.63
CA GLU A 396 -5.07 -21.07 0.18
C GLU A 396 -3.96 -20.17 0.77
N MET A 397 -4.25 -18.89 0.99
CA MET A 397 -3.35 -18.02 1.73
C MET A 397 -3.31 -18.45 3.18
N GLY A 398 -2.12 -18.78 3.68
CA GLY A 398 -1.91 -19.15 5.08
C GLY A 398 -2.01 -17.97 6.03
N ASP A 399 -2.11 -18.24 7.33
CA ASP A 399 -2.15 -17.21 8.37
C ASP A 399 -0.94 -16.28 8.34
N GLU A 400 0.24 -16.81 8.05
CA GLU A 400 1.46 -16.02 7.93
C GLU A 400 1.42 -15.08 6.72
N ASP A 401 0.92 -15.55 5.59
CA ASP A 401 0.77 -14.73 4.39
C ASP A 401 -0.25 -13.61 4.64
N TYR A 402 -1.37 -13.95 5.25
CA TYR A 402 -2.40 -12.98 5.60
C TYR A 402 -1.88 -11.95 6.61
N ARG A 403 -1.14 -12.38 7.62
CA ARG A 403 -0.52 -11.49 8.63
C ARG A 403 0.48 -10.52 8.00
N ARG A 404 1.32 -10.98 7.07
CA ARG A 404 2.30 -10.14 6.37
C ARG A 404 1.64 -9.16 5.40
N GLY A 405 0.61 -9.58 4.69
CA GLY A 405 -0.16 -8.71 3.79
C GLY A 405 -0.85 -7.55 4.51
N ARG A 406 -1.18 -7.69 5.79
CA ARG A 406 -1.85 -6.64 6.59
C ARG A 406 -1.06 -5.35 6.76
N GLY A 407 0.26 -5.40 6.75
CA GLY A 407 1.08 -4.20 6.81
C GLY A 407 0.67 -3.19 5.74
N TYR A 408 0.36 -3.67 4.55
CA TYR A 408 -0.04 -2.85 3.41
C TYR A 408 -1.51 -2.44 3.43
N THR A 409 -2.40 -3.33 3.81
CA THR A 409 -3.82 -2.95 4.03
C THR A 409 -3.94 -1.91 5.13
N MET A 410 -3.04 -1.93 6.12
CA MET A 410 -2.95 -0.92 7.17
C MET A 410 -2.54 0.44 6.62
N ILE A 411 -1.51 0.53 5.76
CA ILE A 411 -1.12 1.78 5.08
C ILE A 411 -2.31 2.34 4.30
N ASN A 412 -2.95 1.53 3.47
CA ASN A 412 -4.11 1.93 2.70
C ASN A 412 -5.25 2.42 3.60
N LYS A 413 -5.44 1.81 4.78
CA LYS A 413 -6.46 2.26 5.73
C LYS A 413 -6.12 3.61 6.36
N TYR A 414 -4.87 3.92 6.67
CA TYR A 414 -4.46 5.25 7.10
C TYR A 414 -4.71 6.30 6.03
N VAL A 415 -4.32 6.01 4.79
CA VAL A 415 -4.50 6.91 3.64
C VAL A 415 -5.98 7.15 3.35
N SER A 416 -6.81 6.09 3.36
CA SER A 416 -8.26 6.22 3.16
C SER A 416 -8.95 6.97 4.31
N SER A 417 -8.48 6.80 5.54
CA SER A 417 -8.98 7.58 6.69
C SER A 417 -8.66 9.06 6.53
N ALA A 418 -7.43 9.41 6.10
CA ALA A 418 -7.07 10.79 5.80
C ALA A 418 -7.96 11.39 4.69
N ALA A 419 -8.20 10.62 3.61
CA ALA A 419 -9.10 11.02 2.54
C ALA A 419 -10.53 11.27 3.05
N ASN A 420 -11.04 10.36 3.88
CA ASN A 420 -12.35 10.49 4.51
C ASN A 420 -12.45 11.75 5.36
N LEU A 421 -11.44 12.03 6.21
CA LEU A 421 -11.35 13.24 7.04
C LEU A 421 -11.33 14.51 6.18
N ALA A 422 -10.64 14.48 5.04
CA ALA A 422 -10.55 15.59 4.08
C ALA A 422 -11.73 15.68 3.09
N GLY A 423 -12.70 14.75 3.15
CA GLY A 423 -13.84 14.69 2.22
C GLY A 423 -13.45 14.34 0.78
N ARG A 424 -12.37 13.57 0.60
CA ARG A 424 -11.90 13.08 -0.70
C ARG A 424 -12.45 11.69 -0.97
N ARG A 425 -12.89 11.41 -2.19
CA ARG A 425 -13.43 10.10 -2.63
C ARG A 425 -12.45 9.31 -3.49
N ILE A 426 -11.45 9.99 -4.08
CA ILE A 426 -10.41 9.30 -4.85
C ILE A 426 -9.26 9.01 -3.90
N VAL A 427 -9.09 7.74 -3.60
CA VAL A 427 -7.98 7.18 -2.82
C VAL A 427 -7.24 6.21 -3.72
N SER A 428 -6.05 6.59 -4.13
CA SER A 428 -5.22 5.79 -5.02
C SER A 428 -4.39 4.77 -4.23
N SER A 429 -3.96 3.72 -4.89
CA SER A 429 -2.98 2.76 -4.37
C SER A 429 -2.11 2.25 -5.50
N GLU A 430 -0.78 2.26 -5.30
CA GLU A 430 0.11 1.40 -6.06
C GLU A 430 -0.23 -0.03 -5.68
N GLU A 431 -0.82 -0.78 -6.60
CA GLU A 431 -1.32 -2.11 -6.29
C GLU A 431 -0.38 -3.20 -6.76
N MET A 432 -0.14 -4.16 -5.85
CA MET A 432 0.56 -5.40 -6.11
C MET A 432 2.02 -5.19 -6.49
N THR A 433 2.70 -4.23 -5.83
CA THR A 433 4.16 -4.08 -5.90
C THR A 433 4.83 -5.43 -5.70
N ASN A 434 5.75 -5.77 -6.59
CA ASN A 434 6.26 -7.12 -6.66
C ASN A 434 7.74 -7.15 -7.04
N THR A 435 8.57 -7.65 -6.13
CA THR A 435 9.99 -7.95 -6.36
C THR A 435 10.32 -9.41 -6.10
N TYR A 436 9.31 -10.22 -5.70
CA TYR A 436 9.52 -11.60 -5.26
C TYR A 436 8.91 -12.63 -6.23
N LYS A 437 7.66 -12.48 -6.63
CA LYS A 437 6.94 -13.42 -7.51
C LYS A 437 6.67 -12.86 -8.91
N VAL A 438 7.58 -12.05 -9.43
CA VAL A 438 7.43 -11.30 -10.69
C VAL A 438 6.85 -12.14 -11.83
N PHE A 439 7.33 -13.38 -12.02
CA PHE A 439 6.89 -14.29 -13.09
C PHE A 439 5.90 -15.38 -12.64
N HIS A 440 5.49 -15.37 -11.36
CA HIS A 440 4.58 -16.36 -10.77
C HIS A 440 3.27 -15.76 -10.27
N THR A 441 2.96 -14.51 -10.60
CA THR A 441 1.75 -13.83 -10.16
C THR A 441 0.60 -14.12 -11.11
N SER A 442 -0.47 -14.72 -10.61
CA SER A 442 -1.71 -14.99 -11.34
C SER A 442 -2.61 -13.76 -11.41
N GLN A 443 -3.50 -13.70 -12.39
CA GLN A 443 -4.53 -12.64 -12.43
C GLN A 443 -5.54 -12.76 -11.27
N GLU A 444 -5.82 -13.98 -10.81
CA GLU A 444 -6.63 -14.21 -9.62
C GLU A 444 -5.99 -13.59 -8.37
N LEU A 445 -4.67 -13.71 -8.21
CA LEU A 445 -3.95 -13.08 -7.09
C LEU A 445 -3.96 -11.55 -7.20
N LEU A 446 -3.79 -10.99 -8.41
CA LEU A 446 -3.92 -9.54 -8.64
C LEU A 446 -5.33 -9.04 -8.26
N LYS A 447 -6.37 -9.81 -8.63
CA LYS A 447 -7.76 -9.49 -8.27
C LYS A 447 -7.94 -9.45 -6.75
N ILE A 448 -7.53 -10.50 -6.03
CA ILE A 448 -7.68 -10.57 -4.57
C ILE A 448 -6.91 -9.44 -3.87
N GLY A 449 -5.70 -9.14 -4.32
CA GLY A 449 -4.93 -8.01 -3.79
C GLY A 449 -5.64 -6.66 -3.98
N SER A 450 -6.21 -6.45 -5.16
CA SER A 450 -7.00 -5.25 -5.47
C SER A 450 -8.30 -5.17 -4.66
N ASP A 451 -8.98 -6.29 -4.44
CA ASP A 451 -10.18 -6.36 -3.59
C ASP A 451 -9.85 -6.06 -2.11
N MET A 452 -8.71 -6.54 -1.61
CA MET A 452 -8.21 -6.18 -0.28
C MET A 452 -7.86 -4.69 -0.18
N GLY A 453 -7.32 -4.11 -1.26
CA GLY A 453 -7.15 -2.66 -1.40
C GLY A 453 -8.49 -1.92 -1.27
N ALA A 454 -9.49 -2.32 -2.05
CA ALA A 454 -10.85 -1.75 -1.99
C ALA A 454 -11.48 -1.90 -0.59
N PHE A 455 -11.30 -3.03 0.08
CA PHE A 455 -11.71 -3.22 1.47
C PHE A 455 -11.01 -2.23 2.42
N SER A 456 -9.74 -1.90 2.18
CA SER A 456 -9.00 -0.89 2.96
C SER A 456 -9.43 0.56 2.64
N GLY A 457 -10.31 0.76 1.65
CA GLY A 457 -10.88 2.04 1.26
C GLY A 457 -10.26 2.66 0.02
N THR A 458 -9.41 1.92 -0.74
CA THR A 458 -8.91 2.43 -2.02
C THR A 458 -10.01 2.41 -3.08
N SER A 459 -10.11 3.46 -3.86
CA SER A 459 -11.11 3.62 -4.93
C SER A 459 -10.48 3.76 -6.32
N HIS A 460 -9.16 3.77 -6.42
CA HIS A 460 -8.42 3.89 -7.66
C HIS A 460 -7.13 3.06 -7.61
N SER A 461 -6.89 2.25 -8.63
CA SER A 461 -5.73 1.36 -8.73
C SER A 461 -4.69 1.90 -9.68
N VAL A 462 -3.43 1.85 -9.29
CA VAL A 462 -2.26 2.03 -10.17
C VAL A 462 -1.45 0.74 -10.10
N TRP A 463 -1.53 -0.08 -11.16
CA TRP A 463 -0.77 -1.34 -11.15
C TRP A 463 0.72 -1.09 -11.08
N SER A 464 1.42 -1.83 -10.24
CA SER A 464 2.88 -1.83 -10.14
C SER A 464 3.43 -3.04 -10.93
N GLY A 465 3.94 -2.90 -12.18
CA GLY A 465 3.67 -1.82 -13.11
C GLY A 465 4.00 -2.35 -14.51
N PHE A 466 4.18 -1.49 -15.48
CA PHE A 466 4.55 -1.88 -16.85
C PHE A 466 5.98 -1.41 -17.14
N ASN A 467 6.84 -2.34 -17.60
CA ASN A 467 8.23 -2.03 -17.91
C ASN A 467 8.39 -1.73 -19.38
N TYR A 468 8.81 -0.52 -19.74
CA TYR A 468 9.25 -0.22 -21.09
C TYR A 468 10.35 -1.18 -21.52
N SER A 469 10.21 -1.76 -22.70
CA SER A 469 11.20 -2.68 -23.26
C SER A 469 11.13 -2.66 -24.78
N PRO A 470 12.24 -2.35 -25.50
CA PRO A 470 12.22 -2.37 -26.95
C PRO A 470 11.87 -3.76 -27.48
N PRO A 471 11.20 -3.89 -28.65
CA PRO A 471 10.76 -5.17 -29.20
C PRO A 471 11.90 -6.17 -29.41
N GLN A 472 13.10 -5.66 -29.69
CA GLN A 472 14.31 -6.46 -29.93
C GLN A 472 14.94 -7.01 -28.64
N ALA A 473 14.52 -6.53 -27.45
CA ALA A 473 15.06 -7.03 -26.19
C ALA A 473 14.78 -8.54 -26.05
N PRO A 474 15.81 -9.32 -25.74
CA PRO A 474 15.64 -10.75 -25.51
C PRO A 474 14.58 -11.02 -24.43
N PHE A 475 13.85 -12.14 -24.57
CA PHE A 475 12.85 -12.51 -23.56
C PHE A 475 13.48 -12.61 -22.16
N PRO A 476 12.83 -12.07 -21.12
CA PRO A 476 11.49 -11.48 -21.02
C PRO A 476 11.40 -9.99 -21.41
N GLY A 477 12.46 -9.37 -21.86
CA GLY A 477 12.59 -7.92 -22.00
C GLY A 477 13.24 -7.29 -20.77
N TRP A 478 13.17 -5.97 -20.65
CA TRP A 478 13.72 -5.28 -19.48
C TRP A 478 12.71 -5.31 -18.34
N VAL A 479 13.09 -5.79 -17.17
CA VAL A 479 12.19 -5.94 -16.01
C VAL A 479 12.86 -5.37 -14.76
N ARG A 480 12.34 -4.23 -14.29
CA ARG A 480 12.82 -3.60 -13.06
C ARG A 480 12.10 -4.14 -11.84
N TYR A 481 10.78 -3.99 -11.83
CA TYR A 481 9.86 -4.38 -10.77
C TYR A 481 8.52 -4.83 -11.34
N GLY A 482 7.60 -5.17 -10.45
CA GLY A 482 6.22 -5.43 -10.74
C GLY A 482 5.91 -6.84 -11.19
N SER A 483 4.64 -7.18 -11.27
CA SER A 483 4.19 -8.42 -11.88
C SER A 483 4.42 -8.38 -13.39
N PHE A 484 4.84 -9.52 -13.97
CA PHE A 484 5.11 -9.60 -15.40
C PHE A 484 3.81 -9.57 -16.21
N THR A 485 3.23 -8.38 -16.36
CA THR A 485 1.97 -8.13 -17.07
C THR A 485 2.25 -7.36 -18.36
N ASN A 486 2.64 -8.07 -19.41
CA ASN A 486 2.83 -7.52 -20.74
C ASN A 486 2.46 -8.55 -21.83
N GLU A 487 2.54 -8.18 -23.11
CA GLU A 487 2.15 -9.01 -24.25
C GLU A 487 2.99 -10.30 -24.43
N LYS A 488 4.15 -10.39 -23.78
CA LYS A 488 4.98 -11.62 -23.78
C LYS A 488 4.49 -12.66 -22.76
N ASN A 489 3.52 -12.28 -21.89
CA ASN A 489 2.89 -13.20 -20.94
C ASN A 489 1.72 -13.93 -21.61
N PRO A 490 1.62 -15.26 -21.59
CA PRO A 490 0.49 -16.01 -22.17
C PRO A 490 -0.89 -15.58 -21.65
N CYS A 491 -0.96 -15.02 -20.46
CA CYS A 491 -2.21 -14.55 -19.84
C CYS A 491 -2.61 -13.12 -20.23
N TRP A 492 -1.80 -12.40 -21.01
CA TRP A 492 -2.05 -11.00 -21.38
C TRP A 492 -3.41 -10.78 -22.09
N PHE A 493 -3.83 -11.71 -22.92
CA PHE A 493 -5.10 -11.57 -23.66
C PHE A 493 -6.32 -11.34 -22.75
N ASN A 494 -6.25 -11.80 -21.50
CA ASN A 494 -7.32 -11.64 -20.51
C ASN A 494 -7.11 -10.43 -19.57
N PHE A 495 -6.04 -9.69 -19.71
CA PHE A 495 -5.73 -8.55 -18.80
C PHE A 495 -6.80 -7.46 -18.86
N ARG A 496 -7.46 -7.32 -20.03
CA ARG A 496 -8.63 -6.43 -20.20
C ARG A 496 -9.76 -6.79 -19.23
N ALA A 497 -10.04 -8.06 -19.00
CA ALA A 497 -11.12 -8.50 -18.11
C ALA A 497 -10.84 -8.10 -16.65
N LEU A 498 -9.60 -8.25 -16.18
CA LEU A 498 -9.19 -7.77 -14.86
C LEU A 498 -9.36 -6.24 -14.73
N ASN A 499 -8.93 -5.49 -15.74
CA ASN A 499 -9.04 -4.02 -15.73
C ASN A 499 -10.49 -3.53 -15.80
N ASP A 500 -11.35 -4.16 -16.60
CA ASP A 500 -12.78 -3.85 -16.64
C ASP A 500 -13.49 -4.20 -15.32
N TYR A 501 -13.13 -5.33 -14.69
CA TYR A 501 -13.59 -5.71 -13.35
C TYR A 501 -13.28 -4.61 -12.33
N ARG A 502 -12.03 -4.19 -12.25
CA ARG A 502 -11.60 -3.17 -11.28
C ARG A 502 -12.18 -1.79 -11.59
N ALA A 503 -12.27 -1.43 -12.86
CA ALA A 503 -12.88 -0.18 -13.29
C ALA A 503 -14.33 -0.04 -12.82
N ARG A 504 -15.13 -1.12 -12.88
CA ARG A 504 -16.51 -1.13 -12.43
C ARG A 504 -16.65 -0.89 -10.93
N ILE A 505 -15.79 -1.51 -10.14
CA ILE A 505 -15.75 -1.27 -8.68
C ILE A 505 -15.32 0.17 -8.41
N SER A 506 -14.25 0.65 -9.03
CA SER A 506 -13.75 2.02 -8.87
C SER A 506 -14.80 3.07 -9.25
N ALA A 507 -15.53 2.85 -10.34
CA ALA A 507 -16.56 3.76 -10.82
C ALA A 507 -17.67 3.99 -9.79
N VAL A 508 -17.98 2.99 -8.99
CA VAL A 508 -18.95 3.12 -7.89
C VAL A 508 -18.28 3.75 -6.67
N LEU A 509 -17.11 3.23 -6.23
CA LEU A 509 -16.46 3.69 -5.00
C LEU A 509 -16.02 5.16 -5.03
N GLN A 510 -15.67 5.71 -6.19
CA GLN A 510 -15.35 7.13 -6.37
C GLN A 510 -16.56 8.07 -6.28
N ARG A 511 -17.78 7.54 -6.16
CA ARG A 511 -19.03 8.31 -6.13
C ARG A 511 -19.85 8.13 -4.86
N VAL A 512 -19.26 7.46 -3.87
CA VAL A 512 -19.89 7.19 -2.58
C VAL A 512 -18.96 7.50 -1.43
N ASP A 513 -19.52 7.79 -0.26
CA ASP A 513 -18.76 8.02 0.97
C ASP A 513 -18.80 6.77 1.85
N MET A 514 -17.62 6.32 2.32
CA MET A 514 -17.55 5.21 3.25
C MET A 514 -18.24 5.57 4.56
N TYR A 515 -19.06 4.66 5.08
CA TYR A 515 -19.65 4.78 6.40
C TYR A 515 -18.60 4.49 7.48
N THR A 516 -18.46 5.43 8.43
CA THR A 516 -17.56 5.28 9.58
C THR A 516 -18.15 6.02 10.79
N ASP A 517 -18.52 5.26 11.83
CA ASP A 517 -19.05 5.78 13.11
C ASP A 517 -18.07 5.62 14.27
N ILE A 518 -16.95 4.93 14.03
CA ILE A 518 -15.91 4.63 15.03
C ILE A 518 -14.61 5.30 14.61
N ALA A 519 -13.97 6.01 15.54
CA ALA A 519 -12.62 6.51 15.38
C ALA A 519 -11.63 5.65 16.18
N ILE A 520 -10.50 5.31 15.59
CA ILE A 520 -9.40 4.62 16.26
C ILE A 520 -8.23 5.58 16.33
N LEU A 521 -7.75 5.88 17.54
CA LEU A 521 -6.54 6.66 17.75
C LEU A 521 -5.42 5.72 18.20
N PRO A 522 -4.47 5.39 17.31
CA PRO A 522 -3.37 4.48 17.65
C PRO A 522 -2.34 5.12 18.59
N ALA A 523 -1.57 4.30 19.31
CA ALA A 523 -0.52 4.74 20.25
C ALA A 523 0.78 5.18 19.55
N ASN A 524 0.68 5.95 18.45
CA ASN A 524 1.84 6.31 17.62
C ASN A 524 2.84 7.18 18.36
N TYR A 525 2.36 8.10 19.20
CA TYR A 525 3.23 9.01 19.94
C TYR A 525 4.01 8.28 21.04
N ASP A 526 3.41 7.28 21.69
CA ASP A 526 4.10 6.42 22.63
C ASP A 526 5.23 5.63 21.93
N MET A 527 4.92 5.10 20.72
CA MET A 527 5.92 4.38 19.93
C MET A 527 7.05 5.31 19.44
N TRP A 528 6.74 6.56 19.07
CA TRP A 528 7.76 7.55 18.72
C TRP A 528 8.67 7.87 19.91
N ALA A 529 8.12 7.99 21.11
CA ALA A 529 8.88 8.22 22.32
C ALA A 529 9.87 7.08 22.61
N GLU A 530 9.42 5.84 22.47
CA GLU A 530 10.22 4.65 22.79
C GLU A 530 11.23 4.30 21.69
N MET A 531 10.81 4.30 20.46
CA MET A 531 11.54 3.69 19.33
C MET A 531 12.03 4.72 18.30
N GLY A 532 11.63 5.97 18.38
CA GLY A 532 11.80 6.98 17.35
C GLY A 532 10.89 6.72 16.16
N VAL A 533 10.87 7.64 15.19
CA VAL A 533 10.24 7.40 13.90
C VAL A 533 11.06 6.35 13.16
N GLN A 534 10.46 5.22 12.93
CA GLN A 534 11.15 4.09 12.34
C GLN A 534 11.66 4.41 10.95
N THR A 535 12.79 3.88 10.67
CA THR A 535 13.46 3.91 9.39
C THR A 535 12.84 2.96 8.36
N ASP A 536 11.94 2.09 8.81
CA ASP A 536 11.10 1.27 7.95
C ASP A 536 9.96 2.14 7.39
N PRO A 537 9.75 2.20 6.08
CA PRO A 537 8.73 3.06 5.47
C PRO A 537 7.30 2.67 5.90
N PHE A 538 7.11 1.53 6.53
CA PHE A 538 5.82 0.97 6.83
C PHE A 538 5.42 1.10 8.30
N PRO A 539 4.17 1.45 8.61
CA PRO A 539 3.76 1.83 9.96
C PRO A 539 3.54 0.65 10.93
N TRP A 540 3.71 -0.60 10.52
CA TRP A 540 3.42 -1.75 11.41
C TRP A 540 4.33 -1.84 12.64
N LYS A 541 5.52 -1.24 12.58
CA LYS A 541 6.41 -1.14 13.75
C LYS A 541 6.07 0.05 14.66
N LEU A 542 5.32 1.02 14.13
CA LEU A 542 4.91 2.22 14.86
C LEU A 542 3.56 2.07 15.55
N ASN A 543 2.99 0.87 15.54
CA ASN A 543 1.68 0.61 16.12
C ASN A 543 1.69 -0.69 16.90
N VAL A 544 0.80 -0.73 17.87
CA VAL A 544 0.46 -2.00 18.51
C VAL A 544 0.03 -2.99 17.43
N PRO A 545 0.61 -4.21 17.38
CA PRO A 545 0.43 -5.13 16.24
C PRO A 545 -1.03 -5.43 15.86
N TYR A 546 -1.96 -5.40 16.82
CA TYR A 546 -3.37 -5.67 16.57
C TYR A 546 -4.19 -4.47 16.07
N THR A 547 -3.60 -3.29 15.94
CA THR A 547 -4.34 -2.09 15.48
C THR A 547 -4.97 -2.30 14.09
N SER A 548 -4.26 -3.01 13.20
CA SER A 548 -4.80 -3.40 11.89
C SER A 548 -5.93 -4.43 11.99
N LEU A 549 -5.87 -5.34 12.95
CA LEU A 549 -6.91 -6.35 13.17
C LEU A 549 -8.20 -5.73 13.71
N LEU A 550 -8.08 -4.69 14.50
CA LEU A 550 -9.21 -4.00 15.11
C LEU A 550 -10.13 -3.35 14.07
N TRP A 551 -9.59 -2.55 13.15
CA TRP A 551 -10.43 -1.94 12.12
C TRP A 551 -11.04 -2.98 11.18
N GLU A 552 -10.28 -4.05 10.85
CA GLU A 552 -10.81 -5.14 10.03
C GLU A 552 -11.98 -5.85 10.73
N ALA A 553 -11.87 -6.15 12.03
CA ALA A 553 -12.94 -6.77 12.79
C ALA A 553 -14.21 -5.90 12.80
N ILE A 554 -14.06 -4.57 13.00
CA ILE A 554 -15.17 -3.61 12.96
C ILE A 554 -15.91 -3.69 11.62
N HIS A 555 -15.16 -3.66 10.50
CA HIS A 555 -15.74 -3.69 9.16
C HIS A 555 -16.36 -5.05 8.83
N LYS A 556 -15.70 -6.16 9.18
CA LYS A 556 -16.21 -7.54 8.98
C LYS A 556 -17.49 -7.82 9.77
N CYS A 557 -17.70 -7.12 10.88
CA CYS A 557 -18.94 -7.16 11.67
C CYS A 557 -19.99 -6.11 11.21
N GLY A 558 -19.81 -5.49 10.04
CA GLY A 558 -20.78 -4.57 9.44
C GLY A 558 -20.78 -3.14 9.96
N GLY A 559 -19.78 -2.77 10.78
CA GLY A 559 -19.50 -1.42 11.21
C GLY A 559 -18.61 -0.64 10.22
N GLY A 560 -18.03 0.44 10.68
CA GLY A 560 -17.05 1.22 9.92
C GLY A 560 -16.18 2.08 10.83
N ALA A 561 -14.89 2.11 10.56
CA ALA A 561 -13.92 2.86 11.35
C ALA A 561 -12.98 3.67 10.47
N ASP A 562 -12.52 4.81 11.01
CA ASP A 562 -11.37 5.56 10.51
C ASP A 562 -10.28 5.62 11.59
N TYR A 563 -9.03 5.67 11.15
CA TYR A 563 -7.96 6.15 12.01
C TYR A 563 -8.05 7.66 12.17
N ILE A 564 -7.75 8.15 13.36
CA ILE A 564 -7.53 9.56 13.66
C ILE A 564 -6.20 9.74 14.39
N SER A 565 -5.69 10.97 14.45
CA SER A 565 -4.52 11.31 15.26
C SER A 565 -4.91 12.17 16.47
N ASP A 566 -3.97 12.35 17.38
CA ASP A 566 -4.10 13.27 18.50
C ASP A 566 -4.44 14.68 18.01
N ARG A 567 -3.75 15.17 16.97
CA ARG A 567 -4.00 16.49 16.36
C ARG A 567 -5.41 16.59 15.76
N VAL A 568 -5.87 15.54 15.04
CA VAL A 568 -7.24 15.50 14.52
C VAL A 568 -8.26 15.53 15.64
N LEU A 569 -8.02 14.79 16.72
CA LEU A 569 -8.88 14.79 17.90
C LEU A 569 -8.92 16.18 18.57
N ALA A 570 -7.78 16.81 18.81
CA ALA A 570 -7.70 18.14 19.41
C ALA A 570 -8.44 19.21 18.58
N GLN A 571 -8.33 19.14 17.24
CA GLN A 571 -8.99 20.09 16.31
C GLN A 571 -10.48 19.79 16.07
N SER A 572 -10.97 18.63 16.49
CA SER A 572 -12.37 18.24 16.37
C SER A 572 -13.27 19.08 17.29
N PHE A 573 -14.58 19.03 17.04
CA PHE A 573 -15.58 19.60 17.93
C PHE A 573 -16.68 18.57 18.24
N VAL A 574 -17.38 18.77 19.37
CA VAL A 574 -18.43 17.83 19.79
C VAL A 574 -19.80 18.42 19.56
N ARG A 575 -20.63 17.73 18.74
CA ARG A 575 -22.02 18.10 18.47
C ARG A 575 -22.92 16.87 18.49
N ASP A 576 -24.07 16.98 19.16
CA ASP A 576 -25.08 15.92 19.28
C ASP A 576 -24.51 14.56 19.73
N GLY A 577 -23.60 14.58 20.71
CA GLY A 577 -22.93 13.38 21.22
C GLY A 577 -21.95 12.71 20.26
N CYS A 578 -21.62 13.39 19.16
CA CYS A 578 -20.63 12.91 18.19
C CYS A 578 -19.37 13.80 18.19
N LEU A 579 -18.22 13.17 18.00
CA LEU A 579 -16.98 13.85 17.62
C LEU A 579 -17.05 14.20 16.13
N CYS A 580 -16.86 15.45 15.76
CA CYS A 580 -16.98 15.95 14.40
C CYS A 580 -15.65 16.51 13.89
N TYR A 581 -15.23 16.08 12.69
CA TYR A 581 -14.10 16.62 11.94
C TYR A 581 -14.45 16.68 10.44
N GLY A 582 -14.39 17.87 9.84
CA GLY A 582 -14.90 18.03 8.47
C GLY A 582 -16.36 17.56 8.36
N ASN A 583 -16.62 16.65 7.46
CA ASN A 583 -17.93 16.01 7.27
C ASN A 583 -18.13 14.71 8.08
N ARG A 584 -17.10 14.27 8.85
CA ARG A 584 -17.13 13.03 9.63
C ARG A 584 -17.76 13.23 11.01
N ARG A 585 -18.45 12.19 11.48
CA ARG A 585 -19.14 12.17 12.77
C ARG A 585 -18.96 10.80 13.42
N TYR A 586 -18.18 10.74 14.51
CA TYR A 586 -17.90 9.51 15.23
C TYR A 586 -18.68 9.45 16.53
N LYS A 587 -19.32 8.32 16.82
CA LYS A 587 -20.06 8.03 18.05
C LYS A 587 -19.21 7.36 19.10
N VAL A 588 -18.12 6.74 18.66
CA VAL A 588 -17.22 5.94 19.49
C VAL A 588 -15.77 6.29 19.14
N ILE A 589 -14.92 6.35 20.15
CA ILE A 589 -13.46 6.44 20.01
C ILE A 589 -12.87 5.21 20.70
N ILE A 590 -11.89 4.55 20.04
CA ILE A 590 -11.13 3.43 20.59
C ILE A 590 -9.67 3.84 20.69
N LEU A 591 -9.06 3.61 21.88
CA LEU A 591 -7.68 3.96 22.22
C LEU A 591 -6.90 2.66 22.52
N PRO A 592 -6.26 2.02 21.50
CA PRO A 592 -5.47 0.80 21.73
C PRO A 592 -4.10 1.15 22.34
N GLU A 593 -3.92 0.84 23.63
CA GLU A 593 -2.70 1.01 24.45
C GLU A 593 -2.13 2.45 24.43
N VAL A 594 -2.96 3.46 24.29
CA VAL A 594 -2.54 4.88 24.32
C VAL A 594 -2.26 5.29 25.76
N GLN A 595 -1.03 5.69 26.05
CA GLN A 595 -0.59 6.20 27.37
C GLN A 595 -0.44 7.72 27.37
N SER A 596 0.07 8.29 26.26
CA SER A 596 0.42 9.70 26.16
C SER A 596 -0.47 10.43 25.15
N MET A 597 -0.97 11.61 25.52
CA MET A 597 -1.78 12.48 24.66
C MET A 597 -1.47 13.94 24.92
N SER A 598 -1.84 14.83 23.96
CA SER A 598 -1.88 16.26 24.24
C SER A 598 -3.00 16.62 25.21
N LYS A 599 -2.82 17.71 25.94
CA LYS A 599 -3.86 18.23 26.86
C LYS A 599 -5.14 18.56 26.10
N GLU A 600 -5.02 19.16 24.93
CA GLU A 600 -6.14 19.56 24.06
C GLU A 600 -6.95 18.32 23.60
N ALA A 601 -6.27 17.25 23.25
CA ALA A 601 -6.92 15.98 22.88
C ALA A 601 -7.65 15.37 24.09
N MET A 602 -7.01 15.36 25.27
CA MET A 602 -7.61 14.85 26.49
C MET A 602 -8.83 15.67 26.94
N GLU A 603 -8.77 17.01 26.83
CA GLU A 603 -9.90 17.90 27.08
C GLU A 603 -11.05 17.63 26.10
N ARG A 604 -10.73 17.34 24.81
CA ARG A 604 -11.72 16.97 23.80
C ARG A 604 -12.38 15.63 24.11
N LEU A 605 -11.63 14.64 24.60
CA LEU A 605 -12.19 13.37 25.09
C LEU A 605 -13.17 13.61 26.23
N LEU A 606 -12.81 14.46 27.21
CA LEU A 606 -13.67 14.79 28.33
C LEU A 606 -14.96 15.48 27.87
N GLU A 607 -14.86 16.43 26.94
CA GLU A 607 -16.03 17.09 26.34
C GLU A 607 -16.92 16.06 25.63
N PHE A 608 -16.31 15.17 24.80
CA PHE A 608 -17.02 14.14 24.06
C PHE A 608 -17.80 13.19 24.98
N VAL A 609 -17.14 12.65 26.00
CA VAL A 609 -17.76 11.73 26.99
C VAL A 609 -18.86 12.44 27.79
N SER A 610 -18.63 13.69 28.23
CA SER A 610 -19.63 14.47 28.97
C SER A 610 -20.91 14.72 28.17
N LYS A 611 -20.79 14.88 26.85
CA LYS A 611 -21.93 15.10 25.90
C LYS A 611 -22.54 13.80 25.35
N GLY A 612 -22.16 12.61 25.86
CA GLY A 612 -22.79 11.34 25.50
C GLY A 612 -22.00 10.44 24.58
N GLY A 613 -20.81 10.87 24.12
CA GLY A 613 -19.87 10.04 23.38
C GLY A 613 -19.27 8.93 24.24
N ARG A 614 -18.77 7.88 23.61
CA ARG A 614 -18.18 6.71 24.28
C ARG A 614 -16.75 6.51 23.86
N VAL A 615 -15.88 6.25 24.83
CA VAL A 615 -14.45 5.98 24.66
C VAL A 615 -14.12 4.60 25.25
N PHE A 616 -13.46 3.77 24.47
CA PHE A 616 -12.99 2.45 24.88
C PHE A 616 -11.46 2.45 24.83
N CYS A 617 -10.84 2.34 25.99
CA CYS A 617 -9.40 2.15 26.12
C CYS A 617 -9.11 0.65 26.14
N ILE A 618 -8.11 0.19 25.39
CA ILE A 618 -7.68 -1.21 25.41
C ILE A 618 -6.33 -1.29 26.11
N GLY A 619 -6.22 -2.13 27.15
CA GLY A 619 -4.99 -2.39 27.88
C GLY A 619 -4.60 -1.32 28.88
N CYS A 620 -4.67 -0.05 28.54
CA CYS A 620 -4.38 1.06 29.46
C CYS A 620 -5.24 2.31 29.11
N LYS A 621 -5.26 3.25 30.03
CA LYS A 621 -5.90 4.57 29.88
C LYS A 621 -4.82 5.65 29.70
N PRO A 622 -5.06 6.71 28.92
CA PRO A 622 -4.11 7.79 28.77
C PRO A 622 -3.92 8.56 30.09
N CYS A 623 -2.67 8.72 30.52
CA CYS A 623 -2.32 9.34 31.79
C CYS A 623 -1.07 10.22 31.73
N LYS A 624 -0.37 10.26 30.59
CA LYS A 624 0.86 11.02 30.41
C LYS A 624 0.69 12.17 29.40
N SER A 625 1.39 13.27 29.66
CA SER A 625 1.55 14.37 28.68
C SER A 625 2.66 14.03 27.66
N LEU A 626 2.68 14.78 26.55
CA LEU A 626 3.69 14.64 25.49
C LEU A 626 4.88 15.56 25.75
N GLY A 627 6.09 15.11 25.37
CA GLY A 627 7.33 15.91 25.38
C GLY A 627 7.94 16.12 26.77
N TYR A 628 9.14 16.75 26.78
CA TYR A 628 10.01 16.80 27.96
C TYR A 628 9.78 18.00 28.86
N LYS A 629 9.69 19.24 28.31
CA LYS A 629 9.67 20.45 29.13
C LYS A 629 8.48 20.48 30.09
N ASP A 630 8.75 20.68 31.39
CA ASP A 630 7.73 20.78 32.46
C ASP A 630 6.78 19.58 32.55
N PHE A 631 7.21 18.38 32.10
CA PHE A 631 6.35 17.20 31.99
C PHE A 631 5.71 16.75 33.30
N GLU A 632 6.39 16.89 34.43
CA GLU A 632 5.82 16.52 35.73
C GLU A 632 4.58 17.34 36.10
N ALA A 633 4.59 18.63 35.76
CA ALA A 633 3.42 19.50 36.01
C ALA A 633 2.28 19.15 35.03
N ARG A 634 2.61 18.90 33.77
CA ARG A 634 1.64 18.52 32.73
C ARG A 634 1.06 17.13 32.99
N ASP A 635 1.84 16.18 33.49
CA ASP A 635 1.35 14.86 33.85
C ASP A 635 0.33 14.94 35.01
N ARG A 636 0.53 15.85 35.98
CA ARG A 636 -0.48 16.10 37.01
C ARG A 636 -1.81 16.62 36.42
N GLU A 637 -1.73 17.53 35.42
CA GLU A 637 -2.93 17.99 34.72
C GLU A 637 -3.62 16.84 33.95
N MET A 638 -2.84 15.94 33.32
CA MET A 638 -3.38 14.77 32.64
C MET A 638 -4.10 13.82 33.61
N LEU A 639 -3.52 13.58 34.80
CA LEU A 639 -4.15 12.77 35.85
C LEU A 639 -5.44 13.41 36.39
N ASP A 640 -5.51 14.71 36.50
CA ASP A 640 -6.73 15.42 36.89
C ASP A 640 -7.84 15.28 35.82
N LEU A 641 -7.47 15.37 34.53
CA LEU A 641 -8.40 15.14 33.44
C LEU A 641 -8.86 13.67 33.41
N LEU A 642 -7.95 12.73 33.63
CA LEU A 642 -8.28 11.30 33.71
C LEU A 642 -9.27 11.03 34.86
N ALA A 643 -9.02 11.59 36.05
CA ALA A 643 -9.93 11.44 37.20
C ALA A 643 -11.33 12.01 36.93
N ARG A 644 -11.43 13.04 36.09
CA ARG A 644 -12.74 13.56 35.64
C ARG A 644 -13.41 12.65 34.62
N LEU A 645 -12.67 12.05 33.66
CA LEU A 645 -13.16 11.05 32.70
C LEU A 645 -13.67 9.78 33.41
N GLU A 646 -12.96 9.32 34.43
CA GLU A 646 -13.31 8.09 35.18
C GLU A 646 -14.64 8.21 35.96
N LYS A 647 -15.21 9.40 36.09
CA LYS A 647 -16.57 9.57 36.64
C LYS A 647 -17.66 9.06 35.67
N TYR A 648 -17.35 8.88 34.40
CA TYR A 648 -18.28 8.40 33.37
C TYR A 648 -18.07 6.91 33.08
N THR A 649 -18.31 6.06 34.09
CA THR A 649 -18.01 4.62 34.06
C THR A 649 -18.72 3.83 32.95
N ASP A 650 -19.84 4.34 32.42
CA ASP A 650 -20.61 3.76 31.32
C ASP A 650 -20.16 4.23 29.94
N ARG A 651 -19.28 5.22 29.85
CA ARG A 651 -18.84 5.86 28.61
C ARG A 651 -17.32 5.94 28.42
N PHE A 652 -16.55 5.82 29.51
CA PHE A 652 -15.09 5.76 29.51
C PHE A 652 -14.65 4.42 30.09
N VAL A 653 -14.55 3.42 29.21
CA VAL A 653 -14.41 2.02 29.57
C VAL A 653 -13.00 1.51 29.29
N LEU A 654 -12.44 0.76 30.22
CA LEU A 654 -11.20 0.00 30.00
C LEU A 654 -11.55 -1.44 29.62
N LEU A 655 -11.06 -1.87 28.46
CA LEU A 655 -11.20 -3.24 27.97
C LEU A 655 -9.90 -4.01 28.13
N GLU A 656 -10.02 -5.29 28.39
CA GLU A 656 -8.88 -6.20 28.35
C GLU A 656 -8.40 -6.38 26.91
N LYS A 657 -7.10 -6.54 26.75
CA LYS A 657 -6.47 -6.82 25.47
C LYS A 657 -6.89 -8.22 25.01
N PRO A 658 -7.32 -8.38 23.75
CA PRO A 658 -7.64 -9.69 23.22
C PRO A 658 -6.39 -10.58 23.09
N ASP A 659 -6.58 -11.90 23.19
CA ASP A 659 -5.54 -12.87 22.87
C ASP A 659 -5.19 -12.84 21.38
N ASP A 660 -3.93 -13.13 21.07
CA ASP A 660 -3.49 -13.22 19.68
C ASP A 660 -4.32 -14.23 18.87
N GLY A 661 -4.83 -13.81 17.73
CA GLY A 661 -5.64 -14.62 16.83
C GLY A 661 -7.14 -14.61 17.06
N ARG A 662 -7.64 -14.03 18.17
CA ARG A 662 -9.07 -13.99 18.49
C ARG A 662 -9.72 -12.60 18.40
N TYR A 663 -9.18 -11.69 17.60
CA TYR A 663 -9.68 -10.31 17.52
C TYR A 663 -11.09 -10.19 16.96
N LEU A 664 -11.47 -11.06 16.04
CA LEU A 664 -12.79 -11.01 15.41
C LEU A 664 -13.86 -11.42 16.42
N GLU A 665 -13.68 -12.51 17.13
CA GLU A 665 -14.57 -12.99 18.18
C GLU A 665 -14.63 -12.01 19.35
N TRP A 666 -13.45 -11.52 19.80
CA TRP A 666 -13.38 -10.51 20.84
C TRP A 666 -14.18 -9.25 20.49
N TYR A 667 -14.05 -8.75 19.24
CA TYR A 667 -14.81 -7.58 18.82
C TYR A 667 -16.32 -7.87 18.75
N GLN A 668 -16.73 -9.05 18.32
CA GLN A 668 -18.15 -9.46 18.34
C GLN A 668 -18.73 -9.41 19.76
N ASP A 669 -17.99 -9.90 20.75
CA ASP A 669 -18.39 -9.86 22.15
C ASP A 669 -18.51 -8.41 22.65
N VAL A 670 -17.51 -7.58 22.41
CA VAL A 670 -17.51 -6.15 22.77
C VAL A 670 -18.64 -5.39 22.05
N MET A 671 -18.86 -5.66 20.77
CA MET A 671 -19.93 -5.05 20.00
C MET A 671 -21.31 -5.38 20.58
N ALA A 672 -21.53 -6.63 20.97
CA ALA A 672 -22.79 -7.09 21.55
C ALA A 672 -23.02 -6.53 22.96
N GLU A 673 -22.00 -6.59 23.84
CA GLU A 673 -22.05 -6.11 25.23
C GLU A 673 -22.35 -4.60 25.29
N TYR A 674 -21.61 -3.80 24.50
CA TYR A 674 -21.72 -2.35 24.53
C TYR A 674 -22.62 -1.77 23.44
N ARG A 675 -23.24 -2.60 22.61
CA ARG A 675 -24.09 -2.19 21.46
C ARG A 675 -23.39 -1.14 20.62
N LEU A 676 -22.21 -1.50 20.11
CA LEU A 676 -21.43 -0.60 19.27
C LEU A 676 -22.16 -0.31 17.95
N PRO A 677 -21.97 0.89 17.34
CA PRO A 677 -22.65 1.25 16.12
C PRO A 677 -22.19 0.39 14.94
N HIS A 678 -23.18 -0.11 14.19
CA HIS A 678 -23.00 -0.83 12.94
C HIS A 678 -24.25 -0.64 12.06
N ARG A 679 -24.17 -0.90 10.77
CA ARG A 679 -25.29 -0.78 9.83
C ARG A 679 -25.73 -2.12 9.28
N ILE A 680 -24.93 -3.16 9.46
CA ILE A 680 -25.17 -4.50 8.92
C ILE A 680 -24.91 -5.50 10.04
N ASP A 681 -25.93 -6.29 10.38
CA ASP A 681 -25.73 -7.47 11.22
C ASP A 681 -25.24 -8.62 10.33
N VAL A 682 -24.07 -9.14 10.61
CA VAL A 682 -23.42 -10.23 9.87
C VAL A 682 -23.53 -11.51 10.70
N SER A 683 -24.22 -12.55 10.20
CA SER A 683 -24.50 -13.75 11.02
C SER A 683 -23.27 -14.56 11.42
N ASN A 684 -22.26 -14.59 10.55
CA ASN A 684 -21.05 -15.38 10.71
C ASN A 684 -19.84 -14.63 10.12
N PRO A 685 -19.39 -13.56 10.79
CA PRO A 685 -18.16 -12.88 10.35
C PRO A 685 -16.99 -13.87 10.25
N ASP A 686 -16.20 -13.74 9.18
CA ASP A 686 -15.09 -14.63 8.87
C ASP A 686 -13.90 -13.79 8.40
N ARG A 687 -12.68 -14.29 8.60
CA ARG A 687 -11.46 -13.55 8.22
C ARG A 687 -11.37 -13.27 6.72
N PHE A 688 -11.94 -14.11 5.89
CA PHE A 688 -11.97 -13.96 4.44
C PHE A 688 -13.22 -13.26 3.90
N LEU A 689 -14.23 -13.02 4.74
CA LEU A 689 -15.43 -12.28 4.36
C LEU A 689 -15.19 -10.79 4.64
N LEU A 690 -14.94 -10.01 3.60
CA LEU A 690 -14.62 -8.59 3.69
C LEU A 690 -15.85 -7.78 3.35
N ILE A 691 -16.21 -6.82 4.21
CA ILE A 691 -17.45 -6.04 4.08
C ILE A 691 -17.15 -4.56 4.33
N ASN A 692 -17.51 -3.71 3.36
CA ASN A 692 -17.55 -2.26 3.56
C ASN A 692 -18.91 -1.72 3.16
N ASN A 693 -19.38 -0.69 3.84
CA ASN A 693 -20.62 -0.03 3.47
C ASN A 693 -20.41 1.46 3.21
N TYR A 694 -21.22 2.00 2.28
CA TYR A 694 -21.08 3.35 1.74
C TYR A 694 -22.46 3.98 1.56
N THR A 695 -22.46 5.31 1.37
CA THR A 695 -23.66 6.08 1.05
C THR A 695 -23.38 7.03 -0.11
N ALA A 696 -24.23 7.03 -1.12
CA ALA A 696 -24.17 7.99 -2.23
C ALA A 696 -24.89 9.31 -1.86
N ASP A 697 -24.62 10.39 -2.62
CA ASP A 697 -25.20 11.73 -2.37
C ASP A 697 -26.74 11.74 -2.43
N ASN A 698 -27.35 10.87 -3.23
CA ASN A 698 -28.79 10.69 -3.31
C ASN A 698 -29.37 9.80 -2.19
N GLY A 699 -28.54 9.34 -1.26
CA GLY A 699 -28.91 8.46 -0.15
C GLY A 699 -28.95 6.98 -0.49
N ASP A 700 -28.55 6.56 -1.69
CA ASP A 700 -28.42 5.12 -2.00
C ASP A 700 -27.33 4.50 -1.15
N ALA A 701 -27.55 3.26 -0.69
CA ALA A 701 -26.59 2.54 0.10
C ALA A 701 -25.86 1.50 -0.78
N VAL A 702 -24.55 1.39 -0.59
CA VAL A 702 -23.71 0.45 -1.33
C VAL A 702 -22.92 -0.39 -0.33
N VAL A 703 -22.84 -1.69 -0.57
CA VAL A 703 -22.05 -2.64 0.22
C VAL A 703 -21.10 -3.37 -0.70
N LEU A 704 -19.80 -3.18 -0.49
CA LEU A 704 -18.77 -4.02 -1.09
C LEU A 704 -18.69 -5.31 -0.29
N LEU A 705 -18.84 -6.43 -0.96
CA LEU A 705 -18.81 -7.76 -0.36
C LEU A 705 -17.81 -8.63 -1.12
N VAL A 706 -16.80 -9.14 -0.43
CA VAL A 706 -15.69 -9.92 -1.01
C VAL A 706 -15.50 -11.21 -0.23
N ASN A 707 -15.38 -12.32 -0.94
CA ASN A 707 -14.80 -13.54 -0.43
C ASN A 707 -13.33 -13.62 -0.86
N ALA A 708 -12.40 -13.38 0.07
CA ALA A 708 -10.97 -13.43 -0.17
C ALA A 708 -10.37 -14.85 -0.07
N SER A 709 -11.18 -15.88 0.25
CA SER A 709 -10.75 -17.28 0.19
C SER A 709 -10.60 -17.72 -1.26
N LEU A 710 -9.53 -18.46 -1.57
CA LEU A 710 -9.26 -19.02 -2.89
C LEU A 710 -9.88 -20.43 -3.07
N ASN A 711 -10.28 -21.07 -1.99
CA ASN A 711 -10.79 -22.45 -2.02
C ASN A 711 -12.24 -22.59 -1.55
N ASP A 712 -12.65 -21.79 -0.55
CA ASP A 712 -13.91 -21.98 0.15
C ASP A 712 -14.99 -20.98 -0.27
N SER A 713 -16.19 -21.46 -0.50
CA SER A 713 -17.37 -20.60 -0.59
C SER A 713 -17.77 -20.09 0.81
N LYS A 714 -18.28 -18.87 0.89
CA LYS A 714 -18.77 -18.24 2.12
C LYS A 714 -20.27 -18.02 2.03
N ASN A 715 -21.00 -18.61 2.97
CA ASN A 715 -22.44 -18.41 3.12
C ASN A 715 -22.68 -17.43 4.26
N THR A 716 -23.40 -16.36 4.02
CA THR A 716 -23.72 -15.38 5.07
C THR A 716 -25.13 -14.84 4.95
N ARG A 717 -25.69 -14.49 6.10
CA ARG A 717 -26.92 -13.70 6.21
C ARG A 717 -26.56 -12.30 6.67
N LEU A 718 -27.01 -11.31 5.92
CA LEU A 718 -26.81 -9.89 6.19
C LEU A 718 -28.17 -9.26 6.51
N ALA A 719 -28.30 -8.63 7.69
CA ALA A 719 -29.48 -7.83 8.02
C ALA A 719 -29.07 -6.35 8.08
N PHE A 720 -29.74 -5.52 7.28
CA PHE A 720 -29.40 -4.12 7.03
C PHE A 720 -30.21 -3.17 7.90
N GLY A 721 -29.60 -2.08 8.34
CA GLY A 721 -30.30 -0.97 8.98
C GLY A 721 -31.40 -0.41 8.08
N ARG A 722 -32.52 -0.01 8.69
CA ARG A 722 -33.71 0.46 7.95
C ARG A 722 -33.41 1.63 7.01
N GLU A 723 -32.48 2.50 7.37
CA GLU A 723 -32.05 3.64 6.56
C GLU A 723 -31.39 3.21 5.23
N MET A 724 -30.85 1.99 5.15
CA MET A 724 -30.24 1.48 3.92
C MET A 724 -31.29 1.00 2.92
N TYR A 725 -32.33 0.27 3.36
CA TYR A 725 -33.26 -0.43 2.48
C TYR A 725 -34.65 0.15 2.38
N ALA A 726 -35.09 1.04 3.30
CA ALA A 726 -36.48 1.50 3.32
C ALA A 726 -36.88 2.22 2.01
N GLY A 727 -37.88 1.70 1.29
CA GLY A 727 -38.33 2.26 0.02
C GLY A 727 -37.39 2.04 -1.16
N LYS A 728 -36.48 1.07 -1.05
CA LYS A 728 -35.48 0.73 -2.07
C LYS A 728 -35.51 -0.77 -2.38
N THR A 729 -35.02 -1.11 -3.56
CA THR A 729 -34.75 -2.49 -3.99
C THR A 729 -33.27 -2.78 -3.85
N CYS A 730 -32.90 -3.98 -3.40
CA CYS A 730 -31.54 -4.46 -3.36
C CYS A 730 -31.17 -5.06 -4.72
N PHE A 731 -30.12 -4.53 -5.32
CA PHE A 731 -29.49 -5.07 -6.53
C PHE A 731 -28.10 -5.62 -6.20
N LEU A 732 -27.79 -6.76 -6.79
CA LEU A 732 -26.43 -7.29 -6.87
C LEU A 732 -25.82 -6.83 -8.18
N TYR A 733 -24.75 -6.02 -8.09
CA TYR A 733 -23.94 -5.64 -9.23
C TYR A 733 -22.77 -6.62 -9.31
N ASP A 734 -22.63 -7.28 -10.45
CA ASP A 734 -21.56 -8.24 -10.72
C ASP A 734 -20.42 -7.57 -11.49
N PRO A 735 -19.24 -7.31 -10.86
CA PRO A 735 -18.14 -6.63 -11.53
C PRO A 735 -17.50 -7.47 -12.65
N GLU A 736 -17.61 -8.80 -12.64
CA GLU A 736 -17.09 -9.66 -13.72
C GLU A 736 -17.88 -9.44 -15.00
N SER A 737 -19.19 -9.56 -14.93
CA SER A 737 -20.07 -9.46 -16.12
C SER A 737 -20.51 -8.05 -16.47
N GLY A 738 -20.46 -7.09 -15.53
CA GLY A 738 -21.01 -5.74 -15.69
C GLY A 738 -22.53 -5.70 -15.64
N LYS A 739 -23.17 -6.77 -15.21
CA LYS A 739 -24.65 -6.88 -15.07
C LYS A 739 -25.09 -6.55 -13.64
N ARG A 740 -26.40 -6.27 -13.51
CA ARG A 740 -27.06 -6.21 -12.19
C ARG A 740 -28.26 -7.14 -12.16
N TYR A 741 -28.55 -7.64 -10.97
CA TYR A 741 -29.66 -8.54 -10.71
C TYR A 741 -30.44 -8.08 -9.47
N LYS A 742 -31.77 -8.24 -9.47
CA LYS A 742 -32.58 -8.04 -8.25
C LYS A 742 -32.28 -9.14 -7.25
N LEU A 743 -31.82 -8.76 -6.07
CA LEU A 743 -31.55 -9.70 -4.98
C LEU A 743 -32.74 -9.75 -4.03
N ALA A 744 -33.16 -10.95 -3.65
CA ALA A 744 -34.27 -11.14 -2.72
C ALA A 744 -33.87 -10.57 -1.33
N CYS A 745 -34.49 -9.44 -0.95
CA CYS A 745 -34.33 -8.80 0.34
C CYS A 745 -35.66 -8.80 1.11
N LYS A 746 -35.74 -9.62 2.16
CA LYS A 746 -36.96 -9.77 2.97
C LYS A 746 -36.81 -9.02 4.29
N ALA A 747 -37.55 -7.94 4.48
CA ALA A 747 -37.51 -7.09 5.67
C ALA A 747 -36.08 -6.63 6.01
N GLY A 748 -35.29 -6.23 5.00
CA GLY A 748 -33.89 -5.80 5.16
C GLY A 748 -32.88 -6.94 5.31
N THR A 749 -33.27 -8.19 5.10
CA THR A 749 -32.37 -9.35 5.23
C THR A 749 -32.11 -10.02 3.88
N VAL A 750 -30.85 -10.35 3.63
CA VAL A 750 -30.35 -11.04 2.45
C VAL A 750 -29.54 -12.27 2.89
N ASP A 751 -29.85 -13.42 2.29
CA ASP A 751 -29.00 -14.63 2.35
C ASP A 751 -28.20 -14.69 1.04
N ILE A 752 -26.87 -14.78 1.14
CA ILE A 752 -25.98 -14.79 -0.03
C ILE A 752 -24.85 -15.79 0.15
N THR A 753 -24.50 -16.44 -0.95
CA THR A 753 -23.32 -17.30 -1.08
C THR A 753 -22.35 -16.66 -2.04
N LEU A 754 -21.09 -16.51 -1.62
CA LEU A 754 -19.99 -16.11 -2.49
C LEU A 754 -19.08 -17.33 -2.71
N GLY A 755 -18.83 -17.67 -3.97
CA GLY A 755 -17.80 -18.63 -4.34
C GLY A 755 -16.40 -18.14 -4.01
N PRO A 756 -15.37 -18.98 -4.14
CA PRO A 756 -13.97 -18.57 -3.96
C PRO A 756 -13.62 -17.37 -4.82
N ALA A 757 -12.93 -16.41 -4.26
CA ALA A 757 -12.50 -15.16 -4.89
C ALA A 757 -13.62 -14.31 -5.52
N GLU A 758 -14.90 -14.55 -5.22
CA GLU A 758 -16.01 -13.76 -5.72
C GLU A 758 -16.19 -12.45 -4.94
N SER A 759 -16.62 -11.42 -5.66
CA SER A 759 -16.89 -10.09 -5.09
C SER A 759 -18.08 -9.46 -5.78
N TYR A 760 -18.94 -8.79 -5.00
CA TYR A 760 -20.14 -8.11 -5.48
C TYR A 760 -20.32 -6.75 -4.83
N LEU A 761 -21.07 -5.86 -5.49
CA LEU A 761 -21.61 -4.67 -4.86
C LEU A 761 -23.12 -4.89 -4.65
N LEU A 762 -23.57 -4.84 -3.40
CA LEU A 762 -25.00 -4.79 -3.11
C LEU A 762 -25.43 -3.32 -3.07
N VAL A 763 -26.36 -2.93 -3.96
CA VAL A 763 -26.78 -1.54 -4.10
C VAL A 763 -28.25 -1.43 -3.78
N PHE A 764 -28.59 -0.58 -2.79
CA PHE A 764 -29.95 -0.24 -2.43
C PHE A 764 -30.35 1.07 -3.12
N GLU A 765 -31.10 0.96 -4.19
CA GLU A 765 -31.52 2.08 -5.02
C GLU A 765 -33.03 2.01 -5.33
N LYS A 766 -33.55 3.02 -6.03
CA LYS A 766 -34.96 3.00 -6.44
C LYS A 766 -35.28 1.76 -7.26
N ASP A 767 -36.49 1.26 -7.11
CA ASP A 767 -36.94 0.09 -7.87
C ASP A 767 -36.94 0.36 -9.37
N ASP A 768 -36.26 -0.52 -10.09
CA ASP A 768 -36.00 -0.44 -11.51
C ASP A 768 -36.16 -1.85 -12.12
N PRO A 769 -36.52 -2.00 -13.40
CA PRO A 769 -36.53 -3.32 -14.02
C PRO A 769 -35.19 -4.03 -13.89
N GLY A 770 -35.23 -5.33 -13.57
CA GLY A 770 -34.04 -6.17 -13.48
C GLY A 770 -34.40 -7.64 -13.34
N GLU A 771 -33.53 -8.49 -13.84
CA GLU A 771 -33.66 -9.94 -13.69
C GLU A 771 -33.42 -10.33 -12.23
N PRO A 772 -34.16 -11.31 -11.69
CA PRO A 772 -33.93 -11.82 -10.35
C PRO A 772 -32.59 -12.57 -10.29
N TRP A 773 -31.78 -12.33 -9.23
CA TRP A 773 -30.59 -13.13 -8.92
C TRP A 773 -31.03 -14.56 -8.55
N GLN A 774 -30.40 -15.54 -9.18
CA GLN A 774 -30.54 -16.94 -8.82
C GLN A 774 -29.15 -17.58 -8.69
N PRO A 775 -28.88 -18.23 -7.56
CA PRO A 775 -27.64 -19.02 -7.45
C PRO A 775 -27.70 -20.17 -8.47
N LEU A 776 -26.50 -20.59 -8.94
CA LEU A 776 -26.42 -21.73 -9.86
C LEU A 776 -27.05 -22.98 -9.22
N PRO A 777 -28.05 -23.61 -9.84
CA PRO A 777 -28.74 -24.76 -9.26
C PRO A 777 -27.95 -26.07 -9.49
N LEU A 778 -26.76 -26.15 -8.93
CA LEU A 778 -25.87 -27.29 -9.09
C LEU A 778 -26.42 -28.52 -8.36
N SER A 779 -26.79 -29.55 -9.07
CA SER A 779 -27.27 -30.82 -8.51
C SER A 779 -26.74 -32.04 -9.29
N GLY A 780 -26.79 -33.20 -8.69
CA GLY A 780 -26.40 -34.44 -9.33
C GLY A 780 -24.96 -34.49 -9.85
N PRO A 781 -23.91 -34.19 -9.04
CA PRO A 781 -22.53 -34.13 -9.53
C PRO A 781 -22.08 -35.48 -10.14
N ARG A 782 -21.55 -35.42 -11.36
CA ARG A 782 -21.01 -36.58 -12.07
C ARG A 782 -19.63 -36.25 -12.63
N CYS A 783 -18.60 -36.83 -12.04
CA CYS A 783 -17.25 -36.73 -12.60
C CYS A 783 -17.16 -37.45 -13.96
N ILE A 784 -16.56 -36.79 -14.94
CA ILE A 784 -16.28 -37.42 -16.22
C ILE A 784 -14.98 -38.25 -16.13
N SER A 785 -14.96 -39.41 -16.77
CA SER A 785 -13.78 -40.27 -16.90
C SER A 785 -13.61 -40.66 -18.36
N PRO A 786 -13.17 -39.70 -19.22
CA PRO A 786 -12.96 -40.02 -20.62
C PRO A 786 -11.82 -41.03 -20.78
N LYS A 787 -11.86 -41.78 -21.86
CA LYS A 787 -10.80 -42.79 -22.16
C LYS A 787 -9.44 -42.16 -22.36
N GLN A 788 -9.43 -40.94 -22.91
CA GLN A 788 -8.19 -40.24 -23.27
C GLN A 788 -8.46 -38.75 -23.42
N TRP A 789 -7.44 -37.93 -23.07
CA TRP A 789 -7.34 -36.54 -23.40
C TRP A 789 -6.26 -36.34 -24.48
N THR A 790 -6.63 -35.71 -25.59
CA THR A 790 -5.65 -35.25 -26.59
C THR A 790 -5.22 -33.83 -26.25
N LEU A 791 -3.90 -33.58 -26.24
CA LEU A 791 -3.32 -32.28 -25.92
C LEU A 791 -2.66 -31.67 -27.15
N THR A 792 -2.91 -30.40 -27.36
CA THR A 792 -2.13 -29.52 -28.24
C THR A 792 -1.55 -28.40 -27.39
N ALA A 793 -0.23 -28.38 -27.26
CA ALA A 793 0.47 -27.36 -26.45
C ALA A 793 1.28 -26.44 -27.37
N GLU A 794 0.97 -25.15 -27.29
CA GLU A 794 1.62 -24.07 -28.04
C GLU A 794 2.53 -23.28 -27.12
N HIS A 795 3.84 -23.37 -27.32
CA HIS A 795 4.83 -22.61 -26.56
C HIS A 795 4.99 -21.21 -27.17
N THR A 796 4.46 -20.19 -26.49
CA THR A 796 4.35 -18.81 -27.04
C THR A 796 5.69 -18.18 -27.40
N GLN A 797 6.77 -18.47 -26.65
CA GLN A 797 8.10 -17.90 -26.92
C GLN A 797 8.90 -18.68 -27.95
N LYS A 798 8.75 -20.01 -28.00
CA LYS A 798 9.49 -20.88 -28.93
C LYS A 798 8.76 -21.07 -30.24
N GLY A 799 7.50 -20.68 -30.36
CA GLY A 799 6.65 -20.91 -31.53
C GLY A 799 6.49 -22.42 -31.86
N MET A 800 6.62 -23.24 -30.83
CA MET A 800 6.65 -24.71 -30.99
C MET A 800 5.30 -25.29 -30.56
N MET A 801 4.76 -26.19 -31.40
CA MET A 801 3.58 -26.99 -31.07
C MET A 801 3.97 -28.42 -30.71
N MET A 802 3.41 -28.90 -29.60
CA MET A 802 3.57 -30.28 -29.14
C MET A 802 2.21 -30.98 -29.13
N LEU A 803 2.16 -32.19 -29.64
CA LEU A 803 0.98 -33.05 -29.57
C LEU A 803 1.24 -34.16 -28.54
N ASP A 804 0.25 -34.45 -27.72
CA ASP A 804 0.34 -35.48 -26.68
C ASP A 804 -1.01 -36.09 -26.35
N THR A 805 -0.98 -37.12 -25.52
CA THR A 805 -2.18 -37.79 -25.01
C THR A 805 -1.99 -38.14 -23.54
N LEU A 806 -3.08 -38.01 -22.77
CA LEU A 806 -3.12 -38.38 -21.35
C LEU A 806 -4.28 -39.34 -21.12
N ASP A 807 -4.05 -40.39 -20.35
CA ASP A 807 -5.11 -41.28 -19.86
C ASP A 807 -5.89 -40.66 -18.68
N ALA A 808 -5.25 -39.75 -17.94
CA ALA A 808 -5.86 -39.00 -16.85
C ALA A 808 -5.25 -37.60 -16.74
N LEU A 809 -6.05 -36.64 -16.24
CA LEU A 809 -5.58 -35.28 -15.96
C LEU A 809 -4.51 -35.29 -14.86
N CYS A 810 -3.47 -34.53 -15.05
CA CYS A 810 -2.35 -34.44 -14.13
C CYS A 810 -1.68 -33.05 -14.20
N ASP A 811 -0.81 -32.79 -13.24
CA ASP A 811 0.06 -31.63 -13.26
C ASP A 811 1.15 -31.81 -14.34
N LEU A 812 1.01 -31.06 -15.43
CA LEU A 812 1.93 -31.15 -16.57
C LEU A 812 3.37 -30.78 -16.20
N GLN A 813 3.59 -29.98 -15.18
CA GLN A 813 4.90 -29.59 -14.70
C GLN A 813 5.74 -30.81 -14.26
N LYS A 814 5.07 -31.89 -13.80
CA LYS A 814 5.74 -33.16 -13.41
C LYS A 814 6.22 -34.00 -14.59
N MET A 815 5.79 -33.67 -15.79
CA MET A 815 6.24 -34.33 -17.03
C MET A 815 7.45 -33.60 -17.60
N ASP A 816 8.56 -34.27 -17.82
CA ASP A 816 9.84 -33.67 -18.26
C ASP A 816 9.71 -32.79 -19.50
N ARG A 817 8.86 -33.18 -20.47
CA ARG A 817 8.62 -32.41 -21.72
C ARG A 817 7.90 -31.08 -21.52
N TYR A 818 7.20 -30.87 -20.41
CA TYR A 818 6.50 -29.63 -20.07
C TYR A 818 7.19 -28.81 -18.98
N ARG A 819 8.32 -29.27 -18.45
CA ARG A 819 9.01 -28.64 -17.34
C ARG A 819 9.39 -27.17 -17.62
N ASP A 820 9.77 -26.87 -18.87
CA ASP A 820 10.15 -25.54 -19.35
C ASP A 820 9.07 -24.92 -20.26
N PHE A 821 7.82 -25.35 -20.12
CA PHE A 821 6.73 -24.89 -20.96
C PHE A 821 6.15 -23.55 -20.46
N MET A 822 5.80 -22.70 -21.42
CA MET A 822 5.08 -21.44 -21.23
C MET A 822 4.20 -21.21 -22.45
N GLY A 823 2.88 -21.08 -22.26
CA GLY A 823 1.98 -20.90 -23.39
C GLY A 823 0.56 -21.39 -23.13
N HIS A 824 -0.04 -21.97 -24.15
CA HIS A 824 -1.41 -22.45 -24.11
C HIS A 824 -1.45 -23.95 -24.32
N VAL A 825 -2.21 -24.65 -23.49
CA VAL A 825 -2.48 -26.11 -23.64
C VAL A 825 -3.96 -26.30 -23.89
N THR A 826 -4.29 -26.87 -25.05
CA THR A 826 -5.68 -27.22 -25.40
C THR A 826 -5.88 -28.70 -25.16
N TYR A 827 -6.80 -29.05 -24.28
CA TYR A 827 -7.23 -30.40 -23.97
C TYR A 827 -8.52 -30.69 -24.74
N LYS A 828 -8.55 -31.78 -25.50
CA LYS A 828 -9.74 -32.29 -26.19
C LYS A 828 -10.10 -33.68 -25.73
N THR A 829 -11.37 -33.91 -25.55
CA THR A 829 -11.92 -35.24 -25.27
C THR A 829 -13.35 -35.37 -25.76
N THR A 830 -13.84 -36.58 -25.79
CA THR A 830 -15.26 -36.87 -26.04
C THR A 830 -15.86 -37.56 -24.82
N ILE A 831 -17.12 -37.19 -24.55
CA ILE A 831 -17.95 -37.83 -23.54
C ILE A 831 -19.21 -38.38 -24.18
N GLU A 832 -19.68 -39.53 -23.71
CA GLU A 832 -20.91 -40.18 -24.17
C GLU A 832 -22.00 -39.98 -23.11
N LEU A 833 -23.13 -39.43 -23.51
CA LEU A 833 -24.24 -39.10 -22.62
C LEU A 833 -25.48 -39.91 -23.02
N GLY A 834 -26.27 -40.29 -22.03
CA GLY A 834 -27.63 -40.84 -22.20
C GLY A 834 -28.66 -39.72 -22.49
N ASP A 835 -29.93 -39.99 -22.21
CA ASP A 835 -31.03 -39.12 -22.58
C ASP A 835 -31.07 -37.77 -21.80
N LYS A 836 -30.45 -37.69 -20.63
CA LYS A 836 -30.37 -36.44 -19.84
C LYS A 836 -29.08 -35.70 -20.11
N ALA A 837 -29.20 -34.45 -20.56
CA ALA A 837 -28.08 -33.57 -20.78
C ALA A 837 -27.86 -32.70 -19.53
N PRO A 838 -26.64 -32.70 -18.96
CA PRO A 838 -26.25 -31.77 -17.89
C PRO A 838 -26.31 -30.30 -18.35
N SER A 839 -26.57 -29.40 -17.38
CA SER A 839 -26.67 -27.96 -17.63
C SER A 839 -25.40 -27.21 -17.28
N TYR A 840 -24.58 -27.77 -16.38
CA TYR A 840 -23.34 -27.10 -15.94
C TYR A 840 -22.14 -28.06 -15.97
N ILE A 841 -20.95 -27.47 -16.17
CA ILE A 841 -19.67 -28.16 -16.08
C ILE A 841 -18.72 -27.37 -15.18
N ASN A 842 -18.09 -28.05 -14.22
CA ASN A 842 -17.00 -27.53 -13.42
C ASN A 842 -15.70 -28.20 -13.84
N LEU A 843 -14.71 -27.44 -14.24
CA LEU A 843 -13.40 -27.97 -14.67
C LEU A 843 -12.51 -28.36 -13.48
N GLY A 844 -12.97 -28.12 -12.23
CA GLY A 844 -12.16 -28.37 -11.04
C GLY A 844 -10.96 -27.47 -10.94
N LYS A 845 -9.81 -28.01 -10.52
CA LYS A 845 -8.57 -27.25 -10.36
C LYS A 845 -7.92 -26.99 -11.72
N VAL A 846 -7.75 -25.71 -12.05
CA VAL A 846 -7.07 -25.22 -13.25
C VAL A 846 -5.94 -24.28 -12.85
N CYS A 847 -4.76 -24.47 -13.39
CA CYS A 847 -3.60 -23.64 -13.15
C CYS A 847 -3.43 -22.67 -14.29
N GLU A 848 -4.11 -21.64 -14.19
CA GLU A 848 -4.33 -20.26 -14.42
C GLU A 848 -5.67 -20.01 -15.14
N ILE A 849 -5.65 -19.37 -16.30
CA ILE A 849 -6.86 -18.95 -17.05
C ILE A 849 -7.31 -20.09 -17.96
N CYS A 850 -8.61 -20.34 -18.01
CA CYS A 850 -9.17 -21.35 -18.89
C CYS A 850 -10.35 -20.84 -19.72
N SER A 851 -10.52 -21.36 -20.91
CA SER A 851 -11.71 -21.23 -21.75
C SER A 851 -12.24 -22.60 -22.17
N LEU A 852 -13.54 -22.68 -22.36
CA LEU A 852 -14.24 -23.92 -22.69
C LEU A 852 -15.01 -23.75 -24.00
N LYS A 853 -14.94 -24.80 -24.85
CA LYS A 853 -15.91 -25.01 -25.93
C LYS A 853 -16.57 -26.38 -25.78
N VAL A 854 -17.88 -26.41 -26.04
CA VAL A 854 -18.69 -27.62 -26.04
C VAL A 854 -19.29 -27.79 -27.44
N ASN A 855 -19.01 -28.90 -28.12
CA ASN A 855 -19.46 -29.16 -29.49
C ASN A 855 -19.13 -27.97 -30.45
N GLY A 856 -17.97 -27.34 -30.26
CA GLY A 856 -17.51 -26.19 -31.03
C GLY A 856 -18.07 -24.82 -30.61
N VAL A 857 -19.06 -24.76 -29.69
CA VAL A 857 -19.63 -23.52 -29.19
C VAL A 857 -18.79 -22.99 -28.05
N ASP A 858 -18.37 -21.71 -28.11
CA ASP A 858 -17.58 -21.02 -27.08
C ASP A 858 -18.45 -20.72 -25.83
N CYS A 859 -18.05 -21.22 -24.67
CA CYS A 859 -18.68 -20.98 -23.37
C CYS A 859 -18.01 -19.87 -22.56
N GLY A 860 -16.98 -19.20 -23.10
CA GLY A 860 -16.27 -18.09 -22.48
C GLY A 860 -15.00 -18.49 -21.72
N THR A 861 -14.47 -17.51 -20.98
CA THR A 861 -13.21 -17.62 -20.24
C THR A 861 -13.45 -17.44 -18.74
N LYS A 862 -12.81 -18.25 -17.91
CA LYS A 862 -12.77 -18.12 -16.44
C LYS A 862 -11.33 -17.93 -15.99
N TRP A 863 -11.12 -16.96 -15.09
CA TRP A 863 -9.78 -16.54 -14.69
C TRP A 863 -9.60 -16.43 -13.17
N PHE A 864 -10.69 -16.58 -12.39
CA PHE A 864 -10.67 -16.65 -10.92
C PHE A 864 -11.79 -17.56 -10.39
N GLY A 865 -11.69 -17.97 -9.14
CA GLY A 865 -12.73 -18.72 -8.40
C GLY A 865 -13.07 -20.07 -9.02
N ASN A 866 -14.34 -20.43 -8.92
CA ASN A 866 -14.85 -21.68 -9.49
C ASN A 866 -14.84 -21.63 -11.02
N ARG A 867 -14.34 -22.68 -11.65
CA ARG A 867 -14.31 -22.84 -13.12
C ARG A 867 -15.59 -23.50 -13.62
N ILE A 868 -16.75 -22.91 -13.26
CA ILE A 868 -18.08 -23.43 -13.61
C ILE A 868 -18.63 -22.68 -14.82
N TYR A 869 -19.10 -23.44 -15.83
CA TYR A 869 -19.70 -22.91 -17.04
C TYR A 869 -21.14 -23.38 -17.17
N ASP A 870 -22.03 -22.49 -17.61
CA ASP A 870 -23.37 -22.85 -18.10
C ASP A 870 -23.22 -23.42 -19.50
N ILE A 871 -23.63 -24.67 -19.68
CA ILE A 871 -23.59 -25.42 -20.93
C ILE A 871 -25.01 -25.90 -21.33
N SER A 872 -26.02 -25.24 -20.77
CA SER A 872 -27.44 -25.58 -21.02
C SER A 872 -27.74 -25.59 -22.52
N GLY A 873 -28.30 -26.72 -23.01
CA GLY A 873 -28.67 -26.88 -24.42
C GLY A 873 -27.48 -27.12 -25.39
N LEU A 874 -26.22 -27.18 -24.91
CA LEU A 874 -25.04 -27.44 -25.75
C LEU A 874 -24.68 -28.92 -25.83
N LEU A 875 -25.12 -29.73 -24.90
CA LEU A 875 -24.95 -31.18 -24.87
C LEU A 875 -26.16 -31.91 -25.42
N HIS A 876 -25.94 -33.06 -26.06
CA HIS A 876 -27.00 -33.93 -26.64
C HIS A 876 -26.73 -35.39 -26.29
N PRO A 877 -27.75 -36.27 -26.40
CA PRO A 877 -27.55 -37.72 -26.29
C PRO A 877 -26.52 -38.25 -27.29
N GLY A 878 -25.65 -39.17 -26.85
CA GLY A 878 -24.54 -39.71 -27.65
C GLY A 878 -23.23 -38.97 -27.37
N VAL A 879 -22.40 -38.88 -28.39
CA VAL A 879 -21.03 -38.37 -28.28
C VAL A 879 -20.99 -36.84 -28.33
N ASN A 880 -20.36 -36.20 -27.35
CA ASN A 880 -20.16 -34.77 -27.26
C ASN A 880 -18.66 -34.47 -27.14
N GLU A 881 -18.20 -33.38 -27.77
CA GLU A 881 -16.81 -32.91 -27.74
C GLU A 881 -16.64 -31.82 -26.70
N LEU A 882 -15.59 -31.93 -25.91
CA LEU A 882 -15.12 -30.89 -25.00
C LEU A 882 -13.73 -30.42 -25.44
N GLU A 883 -13.57 -29.08 -25.58
CA GLU A 883 -12.27 -28.44 -25.83
C GLU A 883 -12.00 -27.42 -24.73
N ILE A 884 -10.94 -27.64 -23.95
CA ILE A 884 -10.54 -26.78 -22.82
C ILE A 884 -9.18 -26.22 -23.09
N ARG A 885 -9.05 -24.89 -23.20
CA ARG A 885 -7.76 -24.22 -23.38
C ARG A 885 -7.33 -23.61 -22.05
N VAL A 886 -6.11 -23.94 -21.61
CA VAL A 886 -5.49 -23.42 -20.40
C VAL A 886 -4.26 -22.61 -20.75
N SER A 887 -4.17 -21.37 -20.25
CA SER A 887 -2.98 -20.52 -20.36
C SER A 887 -2.14 -20.62 -19.10
N THR A 888 -0.81 -20.68 -19.23
CA THR A 888 0.11 -20.92 -18.12
C THR A 888 0.87 -19.66 -17.70
N LEU A 889 1.40 -19.65 -16.48
CA LEU A 889 2.35 -18.63 -16.01
C LEU A 889 3.71 -18.77 -16.71
N THR A 890 4.48 -17.66 -16.68
CA THR A 890 5.81 -17.58 -17.32
C THR A 890 6.95 -18.16 -16.47
N GLY A 891 6.74 -18.27 -15.16
CA GLY A 891 7.81 -18.55 -14.19
C GLY A 891 8.55 -19.88 -14.43
N ASN A 892 7.85 -20.94 -14.82
CA ASN A 892 8.45 -22.23 -15.10
C ASN A 892 9.48 -22.15 -16.26
N TYR A 893 9.14 -21.44 -17.33
CA TYR A 893 10.05 -21.21 -18.45
C TYR A 893 11.23 -20.32 -18.06
N VAL A 894 10.96 -19.18 -17.41
CA VAL A 894 12.02 -18.23 -16.99
C VAL A 894 13.04 -18.94 -16.07
N ARG A 895 12.58 -19.85 -15.18
CA ARG A 895 13.45 -20.64 -14.30
C ARG A 895 14.51 -21.44 -15.09
N THR A 896 14.22 -21.84 -16.29
CA THR A 896 15.16 -22.63 -17.12
C THR A 896 16.22 -21.78 -17.82
N LEU A 897 16.01 -20.46 -17.90
CA LEU A 897 16.93 -19.49 -18.50
C LEU A 897 18.08 -19.13 -17.53
N LYS A 898 18.95 -20.11 -17.21
CA LYS A 898 19.94 -20.01 -16.13
C LYS A 898 20.89 -18.81 -16.25
N ASP A 899 21.24 -18.41 -17.46
CA ASP A 899 22.16 -17.30 -17.74
C ASP A 899 21.43 -15.94 -17.84
N ASN A 900 20.10 -15.94 -17.78
CA ASN A 900 19.31 -14.70 -17.83
C ASN A 900 19.32 -13.99 -16.47
N ILE A 901 19.66 -12.70 -16.47
CA ILE A 901 19.77 -11.89 -15.24
C ILE A 901 18.46 -11.83 -14.44
N TYR A 902 17.32 -11.83 -15.11
CA TYR A 902 16.00 -11.78 -14.46
C TYR A 902 15.61 -13.12 -13.85
N ALA A 903 15.95 -14.24 -14.52
CA ALA A 903 15.82 -15.57 -13.95
C ALA A 903 16.66 -15.72 -12.69
N GLN A 904 17.91 -15.24 -12.72
CA GLN A 904 18.79 -15.22 -11.55
C GLN A 904 18.20 -14.38 -10.42
N ARG A 905 17.78 -13.15 -10.72
CA ARG A 905 17.31 -12.17 -9.74
C ARG A 905 15.98 -12.58 -9.09
N PHE A 906 14.98 -12.96 -9.89
CA PHE A 906 13.60 -13.09 -9.44
C PHE A 906 13.14 -14.52 -9.17
N ILE A 907 13.89 -15.53 -9.60
CA ILE A 907 13.51 -16.94 -9.42
C ILE A 907 14.60 -17.71 -8.69
N LEU A 908 15.81 -17.82 -9.27
CA LEU A 908 16.83 -18.73 -8.76
C LEU A 908 17.40 -18.28 -7.41
N LYS A 909 17.77 -16.99 -7.27
CA LYS A 909 18.24 -16.42 -5.99
C LYS A 909 17.15 -16.37 -4.91
N LYS A 910 15.87 -16.35 -5.31
CA LYS A 910 14.72 -16.37 -4.40
C LYS A 910 14.31 -17.79 -4.01
N GLY A 911 14.88 -18.81 -4.65
CA GLY A 911 14.58 -20.21 -4.36
C GLY A 911 13.18 -20.66 -4.80
N HIS A 912 12.58 -20.01 -5.80
CA HIS A 912 11.26 -20.42 -6.29
C HIS A 912 11.32 -21.76 -7.04
N ASP A 913 10.45 -22.66 -6.64
CA ASP A 913 10.23 -23.93 -7.32
C ASP A 913 9.38 -23.78 -8.59
N PHE A 914 9.25 -24.85 -9.35
CA PHE A 914 8.28 -24.91 -10.44
C PHE A 914 6.85 -24.85 -9.89
N ALA A 915 6.00 -24.06 -10.54
CA ALA A 915 4.58 -23.97 -10.22
C ALA A 915 3.79 -25.09 -10.93
N PRO A 916 2.70 -25.62 -10.34
CA PRO A 916 1.81 -26.55 -11.00
C PRO A 916 1.22 -25.93 -12.27
N MET A 917 0.87 -26.77 -13.26
CA MET A 917 0.49 -26.29 -14.58
C MET A 917 -0.56 -27.18 -15.24
N GLY A 918 -1.53 -26.54 -15.92
CA GLY A 918 -2.51 -27.20 -16.75
C GLY A 918 -3.86 -27.46 -16.06
N LEU A 919 -4.64 -28.35 -16.63
CA LEU A 919 -5.93 -28.80 -16.11
C LEU A 919 -5.69 -30.01 -15.19
N LEU A 920 -5.96 -29.83 -13.91
CA LEU A 920 -5.79 -30.88 -12.90
C LEU A 920 -7.09 -31.61 -12.60
N GLY A 921 -8.25 -30.97 -12.84
CA GLY A 921 -9.56 -31.53 -12.58
C GLY A 921 -9.92 -31.67 -11.08
N PRO A 922 -10.84 -32.58 -10.68
CA PRO A 922 -11.67 -33.39 -11.59
C PRO A 922 -12.71 -32.53 -12.35
N VAL A 923 -13.00 -32.92 -13.61
CA VAL A 923 -14.05 -32.29 -14.40
C VAL A 923 -15.37 -32.94 -14.05
N THR A 924 -16.36 -32.12 -13.62
CA THR A 924 -17.64 -32.60 -13.09
C THR A 924 -18.80 -31.93 -13.83
N LEU A 925 -19.76 -32.72 -14.24
CA LEU A 925 -21.03 -32.27 -14.83
C LEU A 925 -22.09 -32.18 -13.74
N TYR A 926 -23.05 -31.23 -13.90
CA TYR A 926 -24.18 -31.03 -13.00
C TYR A 926 -25.49 -30.91 -13.81
N GLU A 927 -26.59 -31.40 -13.22
CA GLU A 927 -27.94 -31.29 -13.82
C GLU A 927 -28.51 -29.90 -13.70
#